data_b9956a3f349d3b5dd1500dd022a5df83
#
_entry.id   b9956a3f349d3b5dd1500dd022a5df83
#
_cell.length_a   1.000
_cell.length_b   1.000
_cell.length_c   1.000
_cell.angle_alpha   90.00
_cell.angle_beta   90.00
_cell.angle_gamma   90.00
#
_symmetry.space_group_name_H-M   'P 1'
#
loop_
_entity.id
_entity.type
_entity.pdbx_description
1 polymer ?
#
loop_
_entity_poly.entity_id
_entity_poly.type
_entity_poly.pdbx_seq_one_letter_code
_entity_poly.pdbx_strand_id
1 'polypeptide(L)'
;PATTSFSYYTKDEVKAIVEHGREVGVRVVPLLNAPGHTGTILGNFPQYQVADDSGKKSPNHLNFIDPAAQKFYFDLIDEYMDTFGSTEWHMGADEFFFKKGPGDFKKYLAQIRNHYGDQSMTFDAAFNDFINKVNAHVKSRGGTLRVWNDGIADISRIPIDKDVIIEYWGKGESSQEGANRGLPVKDLVDAGYTLVNASSALYYYRDQPSSYVMQVQGLEGVYGTWTMNTFYHNKGYSVPDASIRGGKVSIWQGGHGKVTDHETEAWVTEGLRYGAQMFWNAKTPKADGNVAAFKARIKALGEPSTYVDPTRDTLAPGQYTIALSDGRALSVSGGTPAAGAASDNWELAATPDGYYRIRSVNTNRCLAVYSEETPNSESHVSTTPGHPVTAYACADTSQEFTPTFQGDYATRNPQKWVAEPAGDGFRLRNAMTNQYLSVIDSGYLSRRPNGGEKTAEGTVAQLPFDVTVNSHSVFTLTSQASSALDVSIERVGDEAYPKTALSGMNRASLPIVGDENWGETVLKVSVTNKGNKEATKIHLTPAVSNSWKLANGPQPIDRLAPGETRVVKFWARPTTEFGEATFTVTVSHSGEKTVASEGLIGVCGPRIEAKAVAADSVETRWEHGEESKATDGDPATYWHSQYVDANAAKLPGTDNARKWPHWIDLKIGDGSAAYDVCAVTYTPRAGNGPKASGRAKDVQIYLAGSLDGLKGQGDNKADAKAQGNPVLVTTLANTPGTVDIPVVGNGSYLRFRGTSAQDDVAKTLTDVMSVAELGVRIGRSN
;
A
#
# COMPACT_ATOMS: atom_id res chain seq x y z
N PRO A 1 13.35 24.88 24.89
CA PRO A 1 12.37 24.25 24.02
C PRO A 1 11.17 23.76 24.81
N ALA A 2 9.98 24.02 24.30
CA ALA A 2 8.72 23.61 24.94
C ALA A 2 8.45 22.11 24.83
N THR A 3 9.21 21.39 24.04
CA THR A 3 9.02 19.98 23.78
C THR A 3 9.96 19.11 24.59
N THR A 4 9.46 17.98 25.05
CA THR A 4 10.27 16.89 25.59
C THR A 4 10.67 15.90 24.53
N SER A 5 10.38 16.21 23.27
CA SER A 5 10.76 15.41 22.12
C SER A 5 12.28 15.46 21.94
N PHE A 6 12.84 14.34 21.60
CA PHE A 6 14.29 14.16 21.44
C PHE A 6 14.75 14.36 20.01
N SER A 7 13.81 14.56 19.09
CA SER A 7 14.10 14.89 17.70
C SER A 7 13.23 16.07 17.27
N TYR A 8 13.85 17.07 16.71
CA TYR A 8 13.16 18.27 16.22
C TYR A 8 13.96 18.84 15.03
N TYR A 9 13.26 19.53 14.17
CA TYR A 9 13.91 20.30 13.13
C TYR A 9 14.45 21.61 13.71
N THR A 10 15.68 21.94 13.38
CA THR A 10 16.23 23.28 13.62
C THR A 10 15.51 24.31 12.75
N LYS A 11 15.60 25.59 13.10
CA LYS A 11 15.01 26.65 12.28
C LYS A 11 15.59 26.68 10.86
N ASP A 12 16.84 26.33 10.69
CA ASP A 12 17.49 26.32 9.36
C ASP A 12 17.05 25.13 8.54
N GLU A 13 16.82 23.97 9.13
CA GLU A 13 16.21 22.82 8.44
C GLU A 13 14.77 23.12 8.03
N VAL A 14 13.97 23.76 8.90
CA VAL A 14 12.62 24.20 8.54
C VAL A 14 12.65 25.17 7.36
N LYS A 15 13.57 26.15 7.37
CA LYS A 15 13.73 27.08 6.22
C LYS A 15 14.12 26.35 4.94
N ALA A 16 15.01 25.35 5.04
CA ALA A 16 15.38 24.52 3.88
C ALA A 16 14.17 23.74 3.33
N ILE A 17 13.34 23.17 4.20
CA ILE A 17 12.09 22.49 3.80
C ILE A 17 11.14 23.47 3.11
N VAL A 18 10.98 24.67 3.66
CA VAL A 18 10.11 25.71 3.09
C VAL A 18 10.62 26.17 1.73
N GLU A 19 11.94 26.36 1.58
CA GLU A 19 12.54 26.76 0.31
C GLU A 19 12.36 25.66 -0.75
N HIS A 20 12.64 24.43 -0.38
CA HIS A 20 12.39 23.30 -1.30
C HIS A 20 10.91 23.20 -1.70
N GLY A 21 9.99 23.40 -0.74
CA GLY A 21 8.56 23.48 -1.06
C GLY A 21 8.27 24.57 -2.11
N ARG A 22 8.89 25.74 -1.99
CA ARG A 22 8.75 26.85 -2.95
C ARG A 22 9.27 26.49 -4.33
N GLU A 23 10.42 25.82 -4.41
CA GLU A 23 11.02 25.35 -5.67
C GLU A 23 10.11 24.39 -6.44
N VAL A 24 9.41 23.52 -5.74
CA VAL A 24 8.49 22.53 -6.34
C VAL A 24 7.04 23.02 -6.38
N GLY A 25 6.76 24.28 -6.06
CA GLY A 25 5.42 24.88 -6.09
C GLY A 25 4.50 24.47 -4.95
N VAL A 26 5.05 23.99 -3.83
CA VAL A 26 4.31 23.59 -2.63
C VAL A 26 4.51 24.63 -1.52
N ARG A 27 3.40 25.15 -0.98
CA ARG A 27 3.44 26.03 0.18
C ARG A 27 3.45 25.20 1.46
N VAL A 28 4.43 25.42 2.32
CA VAL A 28 4.50 24.80 3.65
C VAL A 28 3.78 25.70 4.65
N VAL A 29 2.76 25.16 5.33
CA VAL A 29 1.92 25.89 6.30
C VAL A 29 2.15 25.30 7.69
N PRO A 30 2.55 26.09 8.69
CA PRO A 30 2.71 25.60 10.05
C PRO A 30 1.34 25.26 10.69
N LEU A 31 1.30 24.15 11.42
CA LEU A 31 0.18 23.78 12.26
C LEU A 31 0.66 23.59 13.69
N LEU A 32 0.08 24.33 14.62
CA LEU A 32 0.33 24.19 16.05
C LEU A 32 -1.00 24.24 16.80
N ASN A 33 -1.40 23.08 17.33
CA ASN A 33 -2.72 22.92 17.92
C ASN A 33 -2.94 23.80 19.15
N ALA A 34 -4.10 24.47 19.16
CA ALA A 34 -4.68 25.14 20.31
C ALA A 34 -6.21 25.26 20.11
N PRO A 35 -7.01 25.28 21.17
CA PRO A 35 -6.62 25.12 22.57
C PRO A 35 -6.53 23.64 22.99
N GLY A 36 -6.94 22.67 22.12
CA GLY A 36 -6.77 21.24 22.29
C GLY A 36 -5.41 20.74 21.82
N HIS A 37 -5.07 19.47 22.09
CA HIS A 37 -3.84 18.78 21.64
C HIS A 37 -2.53 19.49 21.97
N THR A 38 -2.51 20.28 23.04
CA THR A 38 -1.37 21.12 23.44
C THR A 38 -0.33 20.37 24.28
N GLY A 39 -0.44 19.05 24.44
CA GLY A 39 0.38 18.26 25.37
C GLY A 39 1.87 18.41 25.17
N THR A 40 2.33 18.44 23.94
CA THR A 40 3.75 18.64 23.60
C THR A 40 4.26 20.02 24.01
N ILE A 41 3.42 21.04 23.92
CA ILE A 41 3.77 22.44 24.21
C ILE A 41 3.65 22.70 25.72
N LEU A 42 2.50 22.37 26.28
CA LEU A 42 2.13 22.75 27.63
C LEU A 42 2.65 21.78 28.73
N GLY A 43 3.27 20.67 28.37
CA GLY A 43 3.79 19.71 29.34
C GLY A 43 4.68 20.34 30.39
N ASN A 44 5.45 21.38 30.02
CA ASN A 44 6.35 22.11 30.90
C ASN A 44 5.79 23.48 31.39
N PHE A 45 4.54 23.81 31.03
CA PHE A 45 3.92 25.11 31.33
C PHE A 45 2.56 24.93 32.02
N PRO A 46 2.51 24.34 33.25
CA PRO A 46 1.25 24.05 33.92
C PRO A 46 0.44 25.32 34.28
N GLN A 47 1.08 26.49 34.32
CA GLN A 47 0.40 27.77 34.54
C GLN A 47 -0.58 28.12 33.43
N TYR A 48 -0.37 27.66 32.20
CA TYR A 48 -1.24 27.93 31.04
C TYR A 48 -2.26 26.84 30.79
N GLN A 49 -2.27 25.78 31.59
CA GLN A 49 -3.18 24.64 31.43
C GLN A 49 -4.51 24.86 32.12
N VAL A 50 -5.59 24.38 31.53
CA VAL A 50 -6.89 24.26 32.21
C VAL A 50 -6.78 23.21 33.32
N ALA A 51 -7.42 23.49 34.46
CA ALA A 51 -7.63 22.51 35.52
C ALA A 51 -9.00 21.86 35.39
N ASP A 52 -9.08 20.55 35.59
CA ASP A 52 -10.34 19.85 35.73
C ASP A 52 -11.05 20.20 37.05
N ASP A 53 -12.25 19.66 37.26
CA ASP A 53 -13.05 19.95 38.49
C ASP A 53 -12.39 19.45 39.79
N SER A 54 -11.43 18.56 39.72
CA SER A 54 -10.60 18.14 40.86
C SER A 54 -9.41 19.07 41.13
N GLY A 55 -9.13 20.01 40.24
CA GLY A 55 -7.97 20.88 40.27
C GLY A 55 -6.72 20.32 39.57
N LYS A 56 -6.82 19.14 38.93
CA LYS A 56 -5.71 18.55 38.20
C LYS A 56 -5.53 19.29 36.87
N LYS A 57 -4.30 19.73 36.61
CA LYS A 57 -3.90 20.38 35.37
C LYS A 57 -3.87 19.40 34.20
N SER A 58 -4.31 19.88 33.03
CA SER A 58 -4.33 19.10 31.78
C SER A 58 -3.38 19.70 30.74
N PRO A 59 -2.28 19.06 30.43
CA PRO A 59 -1.35 19.57 29.42
C PRO A 59 -1.97 19.62 27.99
N ASN A 60 -3.04 18.88 27.77
CA ASN A 60 -3.72 18.88 26.47
C ASN A 60 -4.72 20.03 26.26
N HIS A 61 -4.87 20.92 27.24
CA HIS A 61 -5.89 21.98 27.21
C HIS A 61 -5.29 23.33 27.63
N LEU A 62 -5.11 24.22 26.65
CA LEU A 62 -4.72 25.59 26.86
C LEU A 62 -5.87 26.37 27.58
N ASN A 63 -5.56 27.13 28.61
CA ASN A 63 -6.52 28.03 29.25
C ASN A 63 -6.77 29.25 28.34
N PHE A 64 -7.61 29.10 27.35
CA PHE A 64 -7.81 30.08 26.31
C PHE A 64 -8.55 31.37 26.74
N ILE A 65 -9.04 31.44 27.98
CA ILE A 65 -9.57 32.70 28.56
C ILE A 65 -8.51 33.48 29.37
N ASP A 66 -7.37 32.86 29.64
CA ASP A 66 -6.28 33.53 30.39
C ASP A 66 -5.44 34.37 29.39
N PRO A 67 -5.35 35.70 29.61
CA PRO A 67 -4.56 36.58 28.75
C PRO A 67 -3.08 36.19 28.65
N ALA A 68 -2.49 35.64 29.74
CA ALA A 68 -1.10 35.19 29.71
C ALA A 68 -0.92 33.93 28.85
N ALA A 69 -1.88 33.00 28.90
CA ALA A 69 -1.89 31.81 28.04
C ALA A 69 -2.14 32.16 26.57
N GLN A 70 -3.03 33.15 26.31
CA GLN A 70 -3.24 33.68 24.94
C GLN A 70 -1.95 34.31 24.42
N LYS A 71 -1.31 35.19 25.22
CA LYS A 71 -0.05 35.82 24.80
C LYS A 71 1.03 34.76 24.50
N PHE A 72 1.18 33.77 25.35
CA PHE A 72 2.13 32.67 25.11
C PHE A 72 1.89 32.00 23.77
N TYR A 73 0.62 31.71 23.45
CA TYR A 73 0.28 31.12 22.16
C TYR A 73 0.53 32.06 20.98
N PHE A 74 0.24 33.36 21.13
CA PHE A 74 0.52 34.36 20.11
C PHE A 74 2.03 34.54 19.85
N ASP A 75 2.84 34.51 20.88
CA ASP A 75 4.30 34.55 20.76
C ASP A 75 4.83 33.34 19.95
N LEU A 76 4.20 32.16 20.13
CA LEU A 76 4.53 30.97 19.33
C LEU A 76 4.07 31.13 17.86
N ILE A 77 2.88 31.69 17.62
CA ILE A 77 2.42 32.00 16.25
C ILE A 77 3.47 32.89 15.56
N ASP A 78 3.90 33.95 16.23
CA ASP A 78 4.85 34.89 15.71
C ASP A 78 6.17 34.23 15.34
N GLU A 79 6.74 33.43 16.23
CA GLU A 79 8.01 32.72 16.00
C GLU A 79 7.91 31.74 14.84
N TYR A 80 6.81 30.99 14.76
CA TYR A 80 6.66 29.98 13.71
C TYR A 80 6.30 30.59 12.35
N MET A 81 5.45 31.60 12.31
CA MET A 81 5.16 32.33 11.05
C MET A 81 6.43 32.95 10.47
N ASP A 82 7.28 33.53 11.31
CA ASP A 82 8.58 34.07 10.86
C ASP A 82 9.53 32.97 10.36
N THR A 83 9.58 31.85 11.07
CA THR A 83 10.46 30.74 10.71
C THR A 83 10.04 30.09 9.37
N PHE A 84 8.73 29.90 9.18
CA PHE A 84 8.18 29.32 7.95
C PHE A 84 8.02 30.34 6.81
N GLY A 85 8.07 31.62 7.09
CA GLY A 85 7.74 32.68 6.12
C GLY A 85 6.32 32.49 5.55
N SER A 86 5.40 31.93 6.35
CA SER A 86 4.06 31.55 5.90
C SER A 86 3.07 32.71 6.07
N THR A 87 2.20 32.88 5.07
CA THR A 87 1.01 33.74 5.15
C THR A 87 -0.24 32.97 5.54
N GLU A 88 -0.13 31.71 5.96
CA GLU A 88 -1.21 30.92 6.48
C GLU A 88 -0.81 30.27 7.82
N TRP A 89 -1.75 30.17 8.72
CA TRP A 89 -1.58 29.54 10.02
C TRP A 89 -2.70 28.54 10.28
N HIS A 90 -2.39 27.33 10.70
CA HIS A 90 -3.38 26.36 11.12
C HIS A 90 -3.31 26.17 12.63
N MET A 91 -4.39 26.57 13.35
CA MET A 91 -4.40 26.48 14.82
C MET A 91 -4.94 25.15 15.36
N GLY A 92 -5.31 24.21 14.51
CA GLY A 92 -6.02 22.99 14.95
C GLY A 92 -7.46 23.31 15.31
N ALA A 93 -7.74 23.62 16.56
CA ALA A 93 -9.08 23.85 17.14
C ALA A 93 -9.95 22.59 17.21
N ASP A 94 -9.33 21.41 17.08
CA ASP A 94 -9.99 20.11 17.12
C ASP A 94 -9.98 19.49 18.52
N GLU A 95 -10.96 18.62 18.75
CA GLU A 95 -11.04 17.68 19.87
C GLU A 95 -10.85 18.29 21.28
N PHE A 96 -11.20 19.55 21.47
CA PHE A 96 -11.25 20.18 22.77
C PHE A 96 -12.59 19.89 23.47
N PHE A 97 -12.68 18.78 24.18
CA PHE A 97 -13.94 18.29 24.75
C PHE A 97 -14.05 18.51 26.25
N PHE A 98 -15.28 18.83 26.69
CA PHE A 98 -15.66 18.67 28.08
C PHE A 98 -15.99 17.20 28.35
N LYS A 99 -15.20 16.55 29.20
CA LYS A 99 -15.54 15.22 29.71
C LYS A 99 -16.70 15.31 30.71
N LYS A 100 -17.58 14.30 30.71
CA LYS A 100 -18.52 14.04 31.80
C LYS A 100 -17.98 12.95 32.70
N GLY A 101 -17.90 13.21 34.01
CA GLY A 101 -17.40 12.28 35.01
C GLY A 101 -16.11 12.74 35.71
N PRO A 102 -15.32 11.84 36.31
CA PRO A 102 -14.06 12.21 36.94
C PRO A 102 -13.12 12.92 35.97
N GLY A 103 -12.71 14.15 36.29
CA GLY A 103 -11.92 15.01 35.41
C GLY A 103 -12.76 15.91 34.48
N ASP A 104 -14.03 16.12 34.76
CA ASP A 104 -14.87 17.11 34.08
C ASP A 104 -14.32 18.53 34.26
N PHE A 105 -14.70 19.41 33.32
CA PHE A 105 -14.30 20.82 33.26
C PHE A 105 -15.47 21.79 33.51
N LYS A 106 -16.43 21.43 34.38
CA LYS A 106 -17.62 22.26 34.68
C LYS A 106 -17.24 23.59 35.36
N LYS A 107 -16.23 23.55 36.24
CA LYS A 107 -15.68 24.76 36.85
C LYS A 107 -15.06 25.70 35.83
N TYR A 108 -14.52 25.16 34.72
CA TYR A 108 -13.98 25.99 33.65
C TYR A 108 -15.07 26.76 32.92
N LEU A 109 -16.24 26.19 32.70
CA LEU A 109 -17.39 26.95 32.18
C LEU A 109 -17.81 28.08 33.13
N ALA A 110 -17.77 27.87 34.43
CA ALA A 110 -18.04 28.96 35.41
C ALA A 110 -16.96 30.07 35.35
N GLN A 111 -15.68 29.68 35.15
CA GLN A 111 -14.59 30.65 34.92
C GLN A 111 -14.80 31.44 33.64
N ILE A 112 -15.21 30.80 32.56
CA ILE A 112 -15.56 31.46 31.29
C ILE A 112 -16.65 32.50 31.54
N ARG A 113 -17.78 32.15 32.18
CA ARG A 113 -18.86 33.06 32.49
C ARG A 113 -18.44 34.26 33.33
N ASN A 114 -17.60 34.02 34.31
CA ASN A 114 -17.03 35.10 35.16
C ASN A 114 -16.09 36.00 34.36
N HIS A 115 -15.25 35.41 33.48
CA HIS A 115 -14.34 36.17 32.62
C HIS A 115 -15.07 37.13 31.70
N TYR A 116 -16.18 36.69 31.12
CA TYR A 116 -17.00 37.54 30.24
C TYR A 116 -18.01 38.42 30.99
N GLY A 117 -18.16 38.24 32.31
CA GLY A 117 -19.20 38.93 33.10
C GLY A 117 -20.61 38.58 32.69
N ASP A 118 -20.80 37.41 32.06
CA ASP A 118 -22.03 36.98 31.43
C ASP A 118 -22.37 35.54 31.79
N GLN A 119 -23.35 35.36 32.67
CA GLN A 119 -23.77 34.04 33.14
C GLN A 119 -24.44 33.18 32.09
N SER A 120 -24.85 33.78 30.97
CA SER A 120 -25.44 33.08 29.81
C SER A 120 -24.37 32.63 28.81
N MET A 121 -23.10 33.04 29.00
CA MET A 121 -22.02 32.66 28.08
C MET A 121 -21.90 31.14 27.97
N THR A 122 -21.89 30.67 26.74
CA THR A 122 -21.67 29.26 26.43
C THR A 122 -20.20 28.99 26.18
N PHE A 123 -19.80 27.73 26.30
CA PHE A 123 -18.46 27.32 25.94
C PHE A 123 -18.17 27.58 24.46
N ASP A 124 -19.10 27.20 23.58
CA ASP A 124 -18.94 27.34 22.14
C ASP A 124 -18.76 28.82 21.72
N ALA A 125 -19.51 29.71 22.33
CA ALA A 125 -19.32 31.14 22.08
C ALA A 125 -17.95 31.65 22.53
N ALA A 126 -17.49 31.24 23.71
CA ALA A 126 -16.16 31.63 24.20
C ALA A 126 -15.03 31.00 23.38
N PHE A 127 -15.25 29.78 22.89
CA PHE A 127 -14.31 29.09 21.99
C PHE A 127 -14.21 29.81 20.64
N ASN A 128 -15.34 30.21 20.05
CA ASN A 128 -15.36 30.97 18.81
C ASN A 128 -14.71 32.35 18.98
N ASP A 129 -14.91 33.02 20.14
CA ASP A 129 -14.22 34.27 20.47
C ASP A 129 -12.70 34.12 20.50
N PHE A 130 -12.21 33.00 21.05
CA PHE A 130 -10.78 32.69 21.03
C PHE A 130 -10.28 32.45 19.59
N ILE A 131 -11.02 31.71 18.77
CA ILE A 131 -10.68 31.54 17.33
C ILE A 131 -10.60 32.92 16.65
N ASN A 132 -11.57 33.81 16.89
CA ASN A 132 -11.56 35.16 16.31
C ASN A 132 -10.38 36.00 16.80
N LYS A 133 -9.99 35.88 18.06
CA LYS A 133 -8.77 36.55 18.59
C LYS A 133 -7.50 36.04 17.91
N VAL A 134 -7.40 34.71 17.70
CA VAL A 134 -6.29 34.13 16.94
C VAL A 134 -6.34 34.62 15.47
N ASN A 135 -7.53 34.67 14.86
CA ASN A 135 -7.68 35.19 13.53
C ASN A 135 -7.22 36.65 13.40
N ALA A 136 -7.65 37.50 14.33
CA ALA A 136 -7.22 38.88 14.38
C ALA A 136 -5.70 39.02 14.50
N HIS A 137 -5.06 38.20 15.34
CA HIS A 137 -3.61 38.17 15.50
C HIS A 137 -2.92 37.72 14.20
N VAL A 138 -3.33 36.63 13.60
CA VAL A 138 -2.78 36.12 12.34
C VAL A 138 -2.96 37.13 11.20
N LYS A 139 -4.12 37.80 11.15
CA LYS A 139 -4.38 38.89 10.17
C LYS A 139 -3.49 40.10 10.38
N SER A 140 -3.17 40.46 11.62
CA SER A 140 -2.24 41.58 11.92
C SER A 140 -0.85 41.32 11.34
N ARG A 141 -0.51 40.03 11.10
CA ARG A 141 0.71 39.59 10.41
C ARG A 141 0.53 39.36 8.92
N GLY A 142 -0.58 39.76 8.35
CA GLY A 142 -0.90 39.57 6.93
C GLY A 142 -1.27 38.13 6.57
N GLY A 143 -1.65 37.31 7.56
CA GLY A 143 -1.94 35.89 7.38
C GLY A 143 -3.42 35.54 7.28
N THR A 144 -3.72 34.29 6.97
CA THR A 144 -5.04 33.67 6.94
C THR A 144 -5.09 32.51 7.92
N LEU A 145 -6.15 32.46 8.74
CA LEU A 145 -6.34 31.38 9.71
C LEU A 145 -7.04 30.16 9.08
N ARG A 146 -6.58 28.97 9.46
CA ARG A 146 -7.22 27.68 9.18
C ARG A 146 -7.57 26.97 10.48
N VAL A 147 -8.69 26.25 10.50
CA VAL A 147 -9.17 25.49 11.66
C VAL A 147 -9.84 24.19 11.22
N TRP A 148 -9.83 23.17 12.08
CA TRP A 148 -10.68 22.01 11.93
C TRP A 148 -12.13 22.33 12.32
N ASN A 149 -13.10 21.58 11.78
CA ASN A 149 -14.53 21.87 11.93
C ASN A 149 -15.15 21.42 13.27
N ASP A 150 -14.60 20.41 13.92
CA ASP A 150 -15.27 19.69 15.01
C ASP A 150 -15.36 20.48 16.33
N GLY A 151 -14.54 21.51 16.49
CA GLY A 151 -14.69 22.48 17.58
C GLY A 151 -15.79 23.54 17.36
N ILE A 152 -16.33 23.64 16.14
CA ILE A 152 -17.33 24.69 15.78
C ILE A 152 -18.74 24.12 15.92
N ALA A 153 -19.29 24.14 17.12
CA ALA A 153 -20.58 23.50 17.40
C ALA A 153 -21.79 24.46 17.41
N ASP A 154 -21.56 25.73 17.66
CA ASP A 154 -22.62 26.77 17.65
C ASP A 154 -22.03 28.12 17.22
N ILE A 155 -22.61 28.75 16.21
CA ILE A 155 -22.21 30.05 15.67
C ILE A 155 -23.30 31.11 15.89
N SER A 156 -24.34 30.79 16.63
CA SER A 156 -25.52 31.67 16.78
C SER A 156 -25.24 32.89 17.65
N ARG A 157 -24.40 32.72 18.69
CA ARG A 157 -24.08 33.77 19.66
C ARG A 157 -22.87 34.59 19.28
N ILE A 158 -21.76 33.92 19.03
CA ILE A 158 -20.53 34.52 18.53
C ILE A 158 -20.14 33.72 17.27
N PRO A 159 -20.40 34.24 16.08
CA PRO A 159 -20.00 33.62 14.84
C PRO A 159 -18.45 33.70 14.72
N ILE A 160 -17.86 32.73 14.02
CA ILE A 160 -16.48 32.82 13.58
C ILE A 160 -16.37 33.80 12.42
N ASP A 161 -15.27 34.50 12.33
CA ASP A 161 -14.98 35.39 11.20
C ASP A 161 -15.06 34.64 9.87
N LYS A 162 -15.68 35.27 8.84
CA LYS A 162 -15.95 34.58 7.54
C LYS A 162 -14.71 34.31 6.68
N ASP A 163 -13.62 34.93 6.98
CA ASP A 163 -12.34 34.73 6.31
C ASP A 163 -11.51 33.57 6.90
N VAL A 164 -11.95 32.99 8.01
CA VAL A 164 -11.38 31.74 8.54
C VAL A 164 -11.71 30.56 7.61
N ILE A 165 -10.69 29.81 7.21
CA ILE A 165 -10.85 28.61 6.38
C ILE A 165 -11.15 27.42 7.29
N ILE A 166 -12.28 26.77 7.08
CA ILE A 166 -12.70 25.62 7.86
C ILE A 166 -12.36 24.33 7.10
N GLU A 167 -11.53 23.49 7.69
CA GLU A 167 -11.17 22.18 7.17
C GLU A 167 -12.09 21.12 7.75
N TYR A 168 -12.99 20.59 6.94
CA TYR A 168 -14.06 19.70 7.36
C TYR A 168 -13.63 18.23 7.27
N TRP A 169 -13.27 17.63 8.41
CA TRP A 169 -12.76 16.28 8.50
C TRP A 169 -13.70 15.28 9.17
N GLY A 170 -14.44 15.73 10.16
CA GLY A 170 -15.23 14.90 11.05
C GLY A 170 -16.72 14.98 10.82
N LYS A 171 -17.46 14.14 11.57
CA LYS A 171 -18.92 14.13 11.57
C LYS A 171 -19.46 15.38 12.25
N GLY A 172 -20.12 16.25 11.54
CA GLY A 172 -20.90 17.32 12.11
C GLY A 172 -22.21 16.89 12.79
N GLU A 173 -22.50 15.58 12.86
CA GLU A 173 -23.79 15.06 13.34
C GLU A 173 -23.59 13.89 14.30
N SER A 174 -22.91 14.08 15.42
CA SER A 174 -22.91 13.06 16.46
C SER A 174 -23.98 13.35 17.49
N SER A 175 -24.95 12.45 17.64
CA SER A 175 -25.91 12.42 18.73
C SER A 175 -25.29 11.98 20.07
N GLN A 176 -24.01 11.61 20.09
CA GLN A 176 -23.30 11.24 21.32
C GLN A 176 -22.66 12.48 21.92
N GLU A 177 -23.11 12.85 23.12
CA GLU A 177 -22.45 13.87 23.93
C GLU A 177 -20.97 13.49 24.16
N GLY A 178 -20.07 14.36 23.70
CA GLY A 178 -18.63 14.20 23.85
C GLY A 178 -17.87 13.67 22.62
N ALA A 179 -18.52 13.44 21.50
CA ALA A 179 -17.89 13.13 20.22
C ALA A 179 -18.15 14.27 19.23
N ASN A 180 -17.12 14.67 18.52
CA ASN A 180 -17.07 15.63 17.40
C ASN A 180 -18.38 16.41 17.16
N ARG A 181 -18.51 17.58 17.78
CA ARG A 181 -19.73 18.37 17.82
C ARG A 181 -19.86 19.40 16.70
N GLY A 182 -18.97 19.40 15.72
CA GLY A 182 -18.99 20.40 14.66
C GLY A 182 -20.36 20.53 13.99
N LEU A 183 -20.65 21.73 13.52
CA LEU A 183 -21.88 21.98 12.74
C LEU A 183 -21.92 21.12 11.48
N PRO A 184 -23.11 20.72 11.02
CA PRO A 184 -23.29 20.12 9.70
C PRO A 184 -22.70 21.00 8.59
N VAL A 185 -22.18 20.37 7.55
CA VAL A 185 -21.65 21.08 6.37
C VAL A 185 -22.62 22.12 5.84
N LYS A 186 -23.90 21.74 5.75
CA LYS A 186 -24.96 22.63 5.26
C LYS A 186 -25.06 23.92 6.05
N ASP A 187 -25.02 23.83 7.40
CA ASP A 187 -25.17 24.97 8.28
C ASP A 187 -24.01 25.96 8.16
N LEU A 188 -22.78 25.42 7.99
CA LEU A 188 -21.61 26.23 7.72
C LEU A 188 -21.67 26.92 6.35
N VAL A 189 -22.12 26.20 5.32
CA VAL A 189 -22.31 26.76 3.96
C VAL A 189 -23.40 27.85 3.95
N ASP A 190 -24.53 27.58 4.55
CA ASP A 190 -25.65 28.54 4.65
C ASP A 190 -25.25 29.80 5.44
N ALA A 191 -24.38 29.62 6.42
CA ALA A 191 -23.78 30.73 7.15
C ALA A 191 -22.66 31.45 6.35
N GLY A 192 -22.29 31.00 5.15
CA GLY A 192 -21.37 31.67 4.25
C GLY A 192 -19.87 31.38 4.51
N TYR A 193 -19.54 30.23 5.11
CA TYR A 193 -18.14 29.83 5.30
C TYR A 193 -17.58 29.12 4.07
N THR A 194 -16.27 29.22 3.92
CA THR A 194 -15.52 28.49 2.92
C THR A 194 -14.88 27.25 3.54
N LEU A 195 -15.06 26.11 2.87
CA LEU A 195 -14.68 24.81 3.39
C LEU A 195 -13.57 24.15 2.56
N VAL A 196 -12.70 23.40 3.23
CA VAL A 196 -11.81 22.41 2.62
C VAL A 196 -12.37 21.03 2.91
N ASN A 197 -12.50 20.19 1.89
CA ASN A 197 -12.93 18.81 2.06
C ASN A 197 -11.78 17.95 2.56
N ALA A 198 -11.75 17.67 3.85
CA ALA A 198 -10.74 16.87 4.53
C ALA A 198 -11.33 15.56 5.09
N SER A 199 -12.38 15.03 4.46
CA SER A 199 -13.18 13.89 4.94
C SER A 199 -12.34 12.72 5.46
N SER A 200 -12.42 12.44 6.76
CA SER A 200 -11.61 11.43 7.43
C SER A 200 -11.79 10.01 6.90
N ALA A 201 -12.98 9.72 6.37
CA ALA A 201 -13.29 8.39 5.85
C ALA A 201 -12.60 8.06 4.51
N LEU A 202 -12.14 9.07 3.76
CA LEU A 202 -11.51 8.88 2.45
C LEU A 202 -10.04 9.31 2.42
N TYR A 203 -9.65 10.29 3.26
CA TYR A 203 -8.38 10.98 3.14
C TYR A 203 -7.53 10.96 4.40
N TYR A 204 -7.80 10.03 5.32
CA TYR A 204 -7.07 9.90 6.57
C TYR A 204 -6.20 8.66 6.57
N TYR A 205 -4.91 8.87 6.63
CA TYR A 205 -3.92 7.83 6.81
C TYR A 205 -3.45 7.83 8.26
N ARG A 206 -3.57 6.69 8.91
CA ARG A 206 -3.03 6.45 10.25
C ARG A 206 -1.82 5.52 10.14
N ASP A 207 -0.99 5.52 11.15
CA ASP A 207 0.25 4.76 11.28
C ASP A 207 0.10 3.22 11.36
N GLN A 208 -1.01 2.69 10.87
CA GLN A 208 -1.25 1.25 10.80
C GLN A 208 -1.38 0.80 9.34
N PRO A 209 -0.64 -0.24 8.92
CA PRO A 209 -0.69 -0.75 7.54
C PRO A 209 -2.10 -1.05 7.04
N SER A 210 -2.94 -1.64 7.88
CA SER A 210 -4.35 -1.91 7.56
C SER A 210 -5.16 -0.64 7.24
N SER A 211 -4.84 0.48 7.88
CA SER A 211 -5.48 1.76 7.62
C SER A 211 -5.18 2.28 6.22
N TYR A 212 -3.92 2.17 5.78
CA TYR A 212 -3.51 2.60 4.44
C TYR A 212 -4.18 1.79 3.34
N VAL A 213 -4.19 0.47 3.47
CA VAL A 213 -4.86 -0.42 2.50
C VAL A 213 -6.35 -0.12 2.42
N MET A 214 -7.03 0.04 3.55
CA MET A 214 -8.46 0.37 3.58
C MET A 214 -8.76 1.73 2.93
N GLN A 215 -7.90 2.74 3.12
CA GLN A 215 -8.09 4.06 2.52
C GLN A 215 -7.92 4.01 1.00
N VAL A 216 -6.90 3.35 0.50
CA VAL A 216 -6.70 3.16 -0.95
C VAL A 216 -7.89 2.44 -1.57
N GLN A 217 -8.37 1.34 -0.97
CA GLN A 217 -9.55 0.61 -1.44
C GLN A 217 -10.81 1.49 -1.42
N GLY A 218 -10.97 2.32 -0.40
CA GLY A 218 -12.07 3.29 -0.33
C GLY A 218 -12.02 4.31 -1.46
N LEU A 219 -10.85 4.85 -1.77
CA LEU A 219 -10.63 5.79 -2.88
C LEU A 219 -10.91 5.14 -4.24
N GLU A 220 -10.47 3.89 -4.44
CA GLU A 220 -10.76 3.11 -5.64
C GLU A 220 -12.27 2.91 -5.84
N GLY A 221 -12.98 2.58 -4.76
CA GLY A 221 -14.43 2.36 -4.78
C GLY A 221 -15.25 3.59 -5.18
N VAL A 222 -14.74 4.79 -4.93
CA VAL A 222 -15.44 6.05 -5.26
C VAL A 222 -14.80 6.81 -6.41
N TYR A 223 -13.75 6.30 -7.02
CA TYR A 223 -12.94 6.99 -8.03
C TYR A 223 -13.76 7.49 -9.23
N GLY A 224 -14.81 6.81 -9.61
CA GLY A 224 -15.68 7.17 -10.73
C GLY A 224 -16.82 8.15 -10.37
N THR A 225 -17.19 8.23 -9.12
CA THR A 225 -18.45 8.83 -8.68
C THR A 225 -18.29 9.99 -7.71
N TRP A 226 -17.17 10.05 -6.97
CA TRP A 226 -16.92 11.12 -6.02
C TRP A 226 -16.60 12.44 -6.72
N THR A 227 -17.11 13.53 -6.13
CA THR A 227 -16.78 14.91 -6.51
C THR A 227 -16.34 15.69 -5.28
N MET A 228 -15.62 16.80 -5.47
CA MET A 228 -15.16 17.67 -4.40
C MET A 228 -16.34 18.22 -3.54
N ASN A 229 -17.53 18.31 -4.13
CA ASN A 229 -18.76 18.75 -3.48
C ASN A 229 -19.36 17.70 -2.52
N THR A 230 -18.86 16.46 -2.56
CA THR A 230 -19.34 15.35 -1.74
C THR A 230 -18.52 15.24 -0.46
N PHE A 231 -19.11 15.66 0.65
CA PHE A 231 -18.55 15.46 1.98
C PHE A 231 -19.08 14.15 2.56
N TYR A 232 -18.23 13.30 3.07
CA TYR A 232 -18.53 11.89 3.38
C TYR A 232 -19.76 11.68 4.28
N HIS A 233 -19.95 12.54 5.27
CA HIS A 233 -21.05 12.40 6.23
C HIS A 233 -22.29 13.20 5.86
N ASN A 234 -22.30 13.84 4.70
CA ASN A 234 -23.35 14.75 4.29
C ASN A 234 -24.24 14.14 3.21
N LYS A 235 -24.99 13.10 3.58
CA LYS A 235 -25.86 12.36 2.63
C LYS A 235 -26.91 13.30 2.04
N GLY A 236 -26.87 13.45 0.72
CA GLY A 236 -27.88 14.16 -0.05
C GLY A 236 -27.70 15.69 -0.18
N TYR A 237 -26.62 16.25 0.35
CA TYR A 237 -26.29 17.66 0.17
C TYR A 237 -25.01 17.81 -0.65
N SER A 238 -25.09 18.56 -1.75
CA SER A 238 -23.93 18.91 -2.57
C SER A 238 -23.50 20.34 -2.23
N VAL A 239 -22.27 20.50 -1.75
CA VAL A 239 -21.72 21.81 -1.40
C VAL A 239 -21.54 22.64 -2.67
N PRO A 240 -22.01 23.91 -2.72
CA PRO A 240 -21.75 24.78 -3.85
C PRO A 240 -20.27 25.03 -4.08
N ASP A 241 -19.84 25.10 -5.33
CA ASP A 241 -18.43 25.31 -5.69
C ASP A 241 -17.82 26.55 -5.05
N ALA A 242 -18.59 27.64 -4.95
CA ALA A 242 -18.14 28.88 -4.34
C ALA A 242 -17.78 28.74 -2.85
N SER A 243 -18.28 27.70 -2.18
CA SER A 243 -18.00 27.41 -0.78
C SER A 243 -16.88 26.38 -0.60
N ILE A 244 -16.27 25.88 -1.69
CA ILE A 244 -15.19 24.90 -1.63
C ILE A 244 -13.88 25.58 -2.00
N ARG A 245 -12.89 25.43 -1.13
CA ARG A 245 -11.53 25.92 -1.36
C ARG A 245 -10.57 24.84 -1.85
N GLY A 246 -10.89 23.58 -1.66
CA GLY A 246 -10.07 22.46 -2.09
C GLY A 246 -10.32 21.20 -1.28
N GLY A 247 -9.46 20.19 -1.50
CA GLY A 247 -9.43 18.95 -0.74
C GLY A 247 -8.13 18.79 0.03
N LYS A 248 -8.13 17.92 1.03
CA LYS A 248 -6.96 17.63 1.88
C LYS A 248 -6.84 16.13 2.13
N VAL A 249 -5.63 15.62 2.00
CA VAL A 249 -5.22 14.30 2.49
C VAL A 249 -4.47 14.51 3.80
N SER A 250 -4.85 13.79 4.84
CA SER A 250 -4.22 13.85 6.15
C SER A 250 -3.44 12.59 6.43
N ILE A 251 -2.18 12.72 6.82
CA ILE A 251 -1.29 11.63 7.19
C ILE A 251 -0.94 11.81 8.66
N TRP A 252 -1.47 10.93 9.52
CA TRP A 252 -1.27 10.98 10.96
C TRP A 252 -0.34 9.89 11.40
N GLN A 253 0.90 10.25 11.66
CA GLN A 253 1.89 9.37 12.25
C GLN A 253 1.83 9.47 13.78
N GLY A 254 0.81 8.84 14.34
CA GLY A 254 0.40 9.02 15.74
C GLY A 254 1.11 8.14 16.74
N GLY A 255 2.43 8.02 16.68
CA GLY A 255 3.18 7.59 17.86
C GLY A 255 3.38 6.09 18.05
N HIS A 256 3.29 5.30 17.00
CA HIS A 256 3.67 3.90 17.10
C HIS A 256 5.01 3.54 16.44
N GLY A 257 5.78 4.51 15.95
CA GLY A 257 7.19 4.39 15.56
C GLY A 257 7.69 3.04 15.01
N LYS A 258 6.81 2.26 14.37
CA LYS A 258 7.05 0.86 14.04
C LYS A 258 7.27 0.62 12.55
N VAL A 259 6.92 1.62 11.76
CA VAL A 259 7.05 1.60 10.30
C VAL A 259 8.21 2.50 9.90
N THR A 260 8.87 2.16 8.82
CA THR A 260 9.95 2.99 8.26
C THR A 260 9.36 4.12 7.40
N ASP A 261 10.16 5.15 7.16
CA ASP A 261 9.78 6.24 6.27
C ASP A 261 9.44 5.72 4.86
N HIS A 262 10.21 4.74 4.37
CA HIS A 262 9.96 4.09 3.08
C HIS A 262 8.62 3.34 3.05
N GLU A 263 8.27 2.60 4.10
CA GLU A 263 6.97 1.94 4.20
C GLU A 263 5.83 2.96 4.21
N THR A 264 5.98 4.04 4.96
CA THR A 264 5.01 5.15 4.97
C THR A 264 4.85 5.75 3.59
N GLU A 265 5.95 6.11 2.94
CA GLU A 265 5.96 6.67 1.58
C GLU A 265 5.25 5.75 0.59
N ALA A 266 5.62 4.48 0.55
CA ALA A 266 5.03 3.52 -0.36
C ALA A 266 3.50 3.37 -0.18
N TRP A 267 3.03 3.42 1.07
CA TRP A 267 1.59 3.32 1.34
C TRP A 267 0.82 4.60 1.03
N VAL A 268 1.38 5.77 1.31
CA VAL A 268 0.66 7.04 1.09
C VAL A 268 0.73 7.52 -0.35
N THR A 269 1.78 7.18 -1.08
CA THR A 269 2.01 7.68 -2.46
C THR A 269 0.86 7.32 -3.39
N GLU A 270 0.36 6.09 -3.35
CA GLU A 270 -0.78 5.70 -4.19
C GLU A 270 -2.02 6.52 -3.83
N GLY A 271 -2.33 6.66 -2.55
CA GLY A 271 -3.46 7.46 -2.08
C GLY A 271 -3.33 8.95 -2.41
N LEU A 272 -2.12 9.51 -2.31
CA LEU A 272 -1.85 10.90 -2.72
C LEU A 272 -2.10 11.12 -4.22
N ARG A 273 -1.75 10.16 -5.06
CA ARG A 273 -2.02 10.21 -6.51
C ARG A 273 -3.51 10.17 -6.82
N TYR A 274 -4.29 9.32 -6.12
CA TYR A 274 -5.75 9.34 -6.20
C TYR A 274 -6.32 10.68 -5.74
N GLY A 275 -5.87 11.18 -4.59
CA GLY A 275 -6.31 12.48 -4.06
C GLY A 275 -6.02 13.61 -5.05
N ALA A 276 -4.80 13.69 -5.56
CA ALA A 276 -4.42 14.71 -6.54
C ALA A 276 -5.30 14.66 -7.79
N GLN A 277 -5.53 13.48 -8.38
CA GLN A 277 -6.38 13.31 -9.55
C GLN A 277 -7.83 13.69 -9.26
N MET A 278 -8.36 13.28 -8.12
CA MET A 278 -9.75 13.54 -7.74
C MET A 278 -9.97 15.02 -7.41
N PHE A 279 -9.02 15.67 -6.76
CA PHE A 279 -9.10 17.10 -6.44
C PHE A 279 -8.95 17.98 -7.68
N TRP A 280 -8.10 17.60 -8.62
CA TRP A 280 -7.94 18.32 -9.88
C TRP A 280 -9.21 18.28 -10.73
N ASN A 281 -9.88 17.14 -10.80
CA ASN A 281 -11.11 16.94 -11.56
C ASN A 281 -12.37 17.07 -10.67
N ALA A 282 -12.46 18.14 -9.92
CA ALA A 282 -13.43 18.31 -8.85
C ALA A 282 -14.91 18.08 -9.20
N LYS A 283 -15.31 18.24 -10.48
CA LYS A 283 -16.72 18.17 -10.90
C LYS A 283 -17.05 16.97 -11.77
N THR A 284 -16.09 16.44 -12.50
CA THR A 284 -16.37 15.43 -13.52
C THR A 284 -15.66 14.15 -13.15
N PRO A 285 -16.40 13.09 -12.93
CA PRO A 285 -15.82 11.78 -12.97
C PRO A 285 -15.10 11.65 -14.31
N LYS A 286 -13.87 11.39 -14.27
CA LYS A 286 -12.86 11.17 -15.27
C LYS A 286 -13.39 10.62 -16.57
N ALA A 287 -12.98 11.21 -17.64
CA ALA A 287 -13.34 10.78 -18.99
C ALA A 287 -13.05 9.29 -19.24
N ASP A 288 -12.08 8.74 -18.55
CA ASP A 288 -11.67 7.34 -18.58
C ASP A 288 -12.15 6.53 -17.35
N GLY A 289 -12.91 7.13 -16.47
CA GLY A 289 -13.77 6.61 -15.36
C GLY A 289 -13.36 5.39 -14.59
N ASN A 290 -12.15 4.89 -14.78
CA ASN A 290 -11.81 3.54 -14.42
C ASN A 290 -10.46 3.50 -13.71
N VAL A 291 -10.45 2.85 -12.58
CA VAL A 291 -9.28 2.67 -11.71
C VAL A 291 -8.14 2.00 -12.46
N ALA A 292 -8.41 1.01 -13.32
CA ALA A 292 -7.37 0.29 -14.04
C ALA A 292 -6.62 1.20 -15.01
N ALA A 293 -7.31 2.07 -15.74
CA ALA A 293 -6.68 3.05 -16.62
C ALA A 293 -5.86 4.07 -15.83
N PHE A 294 -6.33 4.49 -14.64
CA PHE A 294 -5.59 5.37 -13.77
C PHE A 294 -4.31 4.70 -13.24
N LYS A 295 -4.39 3.46 -12.76
CA LYS A 295 -3.22 2.68 -12.32
C LYS A 295 -2.20 2.50 -13.45
N ALA A 296 -2.67 2.25 -14.68
CA ALA A 296 -1.79 2.16 -15.83
C ALA A 296 -1.04 3.48 -16.11
N ARG A 297 -1.71 4.63 -15.97
CA ARG A 297 -1.05 5.95 -16.08
C ARG A 297 -0.04 6.19 -14.97
N ILE A 298 -0.38 5.88 -13.70
CA ILE A 298 0.57 5.97 -12.59
C ILE A 298 1.82 5.16 -12.90
N LYS A 299 1.65 3.91 -13.33
CA LYS A 299 2.77 3.03 -13.68
C LYS A 299 3.60 3.59 -14.85
N ALA A 300 2.97 4.17 -15.86
CA ALA A 300 3.67 4.75 -17.01
C ALA A 300 4.45 6.02 -16.67
N LEU A 301 3.94 6.84 -15.74
CA LEU A 301 4.64 8.03 -15.26
C LEU A 301 5.84 7.69 -14.38
N GLY A 302 5.76 6.58 -13.63
CA GLY A 302 6.81 6.18 -12.71
C GLY A 302 6.98 7.14 -11.53
N GLU A 303 8.17 7.11 -10.92
CA GLU A 303 8.56 8.02 -9.86
C GLU A 303 9.29 9.26 -10.45
N PRO A 304 9.25 10.41 -9.77
CA PRO A 304 10.02 11.57 -10.18
C PRO A 304 11.50 11.24 -10.25
N SER A 305 12.17 11.64 -11.34
CA SER A 305 13.62 11.43 -11.53
C SER A 305 14.49 12.15 -10.49
N THR A 306 13.90 13.04 -9.71
CA THR A 306 14.56 13.83 -8.66
C THR A 306 14.51 13.16 -7.29
N TYR A 307 13.75 12.10 -7.12
CA TYR A 307 13.77 11.36 -5.87
C TYR A 307 14.99 10.44 -5.83
N VAL A 308 16.05 10.96 -5.33
CA VAL A 308 17.23 10.19 -4.91
C VAL A 308 17.28 10.32 -3.40
N ASP A 309 17.03 9.21 -2.68
CA ASP A 309 17.38 9.19 -1.27
C ASP A 309 18.90 9.28 -1.17
N PRO A 310 19.46 10.42 -0.78
CA PRO A 310 20.90 10.63 -0.81
C PRO A 310 21.63 9.76 0.23
N THR A 311 20.92 9.04 1.07
CA THR A 311 21.49 8.26 2.17
C THR A 311 21.52 6.77 1.89
N ARG A 312 20.87 6.28 0.84
CA ARG A 312 20.65 4.83 0.64
C ARG A 312 21.80 4.05 0.00
N ASP A 313 22.70 4.69 -0.72
CA ASP A 313 23.76 3.99 -1.47
C ASP A 313 25.19 4.36 -1.06
N THR A 314 25.39 4.82 0.18
CA THR A 314 26.69 5.33 0.62
C THR A 314 27.73 4.25 0.98
N LEU A 315 27.26 3.03 1.27
CA LEU A 315 28.13 1.88 1.58
C LEU A 315 27.76 0.68 0.73
N ALA A 316 28.75 0.04 0.13
CA ALA A 316 28.53 -1.24 -0.52
C ALA A 316 28.15 -2.30 0.52
N PRO A 317 27.16 -3.17 0.24
CA PRO A 317 26.93 -4.34 1.08
C PRO A 317 28.21 -5.18 1.19
N GLY A 318 28.48 -5.76 2.36
CA GLY A 318 29.71 -6.51 2.57
C GLY A 318 30.09 -6.64 4.03
N GLN A 319 31.30 -7.14 4.26
CA GLN A 319 31.84 -7.32 5.62
C GLN A 319 32.73 -6.15 6.00
N TYR A 320 32.54 -5.67 7.23
CA TYR A 320 33.21 -4.51 7.79
C TYR A 320 33.63 -4.75 9.24
N THR A 321 34.71 -4.13 9.67
CA THR A 321 34.89 -3.80 11.08
C THR A 321 34.26 -2.44 11.33
N ILE A 322 33.61 -2.28 12.48
CA ILE A 322 32.98 -1.04 12.91
C ILE A 322 33.71 -0.55 14.16
N ALA A 323 34.41 0.56 14.05
CA ALA A 323 35.24 1.09 15.11
C ALA A 323 35.00 2.57 15.37
N LEU A 324 35.25 3.01 16.57
CA LEU A 324 35.28 4.41 16.98
C LEU A 324 36.61 5.06 16.63
N SER A 325 36.65 6.39 16.59
CA SER A 325 37.88 7.16 16.34
C SER A 325 38.97 6.98 17.40
N ASP A 326 38.60 6.52 18.62
CA ASP A 326 39.51 6.24 19.70
C ASP A 326 40.10 4.81 19.66
N GLY A 327 39.78 4.05 18.62
CA GLY A 327 40.27 2.68 18.40
C GLY A 327 39.43 1.55 19.06
N ARG A 328 38.40 1.89 19.84
CA ARG A 328 37.45 0.87 20.30
C ARG A 328 36.63 0.35 19.13
N ALA A 329 36.45 -0.93 19.04
CA ALA A 329 35.64 -1.57 17.99
C ALA A 329 34.35 -2.19 18.58
N LEU A 330 33.31 -2.29 17.75
CA LEU A 330 32.07 -2.96 18.12
C LEU A 330 32.23 -4.48 18.07
N SER A 331 31.76 -5.14 19.12
CA SER A 331 31.67 -6.60 19.23
C SER A 331 30.38 -7.01 19.94
N VAL A 332 30.00 -8.29 19.85
CA VAL A 332 28.82 -8.84 20.53
C VAL A 332 29.24 -10.01 21.41
N SER A 333 28.85 -9.95 22.66
CA SER A 333 29.00 -11.05 23.61
C SER A 333 27.66 -11.36 24.28
N GLY A 334 27.18 -12.58 24.17
CA GLY A 334 25.91 -12.99 24.81
C GLY A 334 24.66 -12.24 24.38
N GLY A 335 24.66 -11.60 23.21
CA GLY A 335 23.53 -10.76 22.74
C GLY A 335 23.64 -9.28 23.11
N THR A 336 24.68 -8.88 23.84
CA THR A 336 24.91 -7.47 24.22
C THR A 336 26.04 -6.89 23.35
N PRO A 337 25.78 -5.85 22.55
CA PRO A 337 26.83 -5.10 21.87
C PRO A 337 27.69 -4.35 22.86
N ALA A 338 28.99 -4.31 22.62
CA ALA A 338 29.97 -3.58 23.41
C ALA A 338 31.01 -2.90 22.51
N ALA A 339 31.60 -1.82 22.98
CA ALA A 339 32.72 -1.16 22.34
C ALA A 339 33.99 -1.36 23.16
N GLY A 340 35.02 -1.98 22.57
CA GLY A 340 36.26 -2.32 23.29
C GLY A 340 37.40 -2.70 22.36
N ALA A 341 38.41 -3.40 22.91
CA ALA A 341 39.54 -3.88 22.11
C ALA A 341 39.20 -5.06 21.19
N ALA A 342 38.13 -5.81 21.51
CA ALA A 342 37.64 -6.88 20.65
C ALA A 342 36.82 -6.32 19.51
N SER A 343 37.05 -6.84 18.29
CA SER A 343 36.32 -6.44 17.08
C SER A 343 35.60 -7.65 16.51
N ASP A 344 34.32 -7.50 16.24
CA ASP A 344 33.59 -8.42 15.37
C ASP A 344 33.76 -8.06 13.90
N ASN A 345 33.57 -9.05 13.06
CA ASN A 345 33.33 -8.86 11.65
C ASN A 345 31.81 -8.69 11.45
N TRP A 346 31.40 -7.56 10.88
CA TRP A 346 30.01 -7.18 10.69
C TRP A 346 29.63 -7.26 9.22
N GLU A 347 28.59 -8.00 8.91
CA GLU A 347 27.98 -7.97 7.60
C GLU A 347 26.91 -6.88 7.54
N LEU A 348 27.09 -5.95 6.60
CA LEU A 348 26.08 -5.01 6.19
C LEU A 348 25.32 -5.59 4.99
N ALA A 349 24.17 -6.18 5.24
CA ALA A 349 23.31 -6.75 4.20
C ALA A 349 22.26 -5.72 3.81
N ALA A 350 22.23 -5.31 2.54
CA ALA A 350 21.21 -4.42 2.03
C ALA A 350 19.83 -5.09 2.05
N THR A 351 18.81 -4.34 2.46
CA THR A 351 17.41 -4.77 2.38
C THR A 351 16.78 -4.26 1.08
N PRO A 352 15.74 -4.91 0.53
CA PRO A 352 15.08 -4.49 -0.70
C PRO A 352 14.50 -3.06 -0.65
N ASP A 353 14.19 -2.58 0.54
CA ASP A 353 13.69 -1.22 0.81
C ASP A 353 14.80 -0.21 1.12
N GLY A 354 16.07 -0.55 0.82
CA GLY A 354 17.21 0.38 0.81
C GLY A 354 17.86 0.64 2.17
N TYR A 355 17.59 -0.19 3.17
CA TYR A 355 18.26 -0.14 4.48
C TYR A 355 19.36 -1.18 4.58
N TYR A 356 20.08 -1.20 5.71
CA TYR A 356 21.03 -2.24 6.04
C TYR A 356 20.58 -3.02 7.27
N ARG A 357 20.78 -4.34 7.23
CA ARG A 357 20.90 -5.16 8.44
C ARG A 357 22.36 -5.27 8.81
N ILE A 358 22.68 -5.04 10.06
CA ILE A 358 24.05 -5.09 10.58
C ILE A 358 24.17 -6.35 11.44
N ARG A 359 24.73 -7.40 10.85
CA ARG A 359 24.85 -8.73 11.44
C ARG A 359 26.28 -9.00 11.89
N SER A 360 26.47 -9.38 13.16
CA SER A 360 27.75 -9.95 13.63
C SER A 360 27.94 -11.32 12.99
N VAL A 361 29.02 -11.48 12.24
CA VAL A 361 29.39 -12.76 11.60
C VAL A 361 29.73 -13.82 12.66
N ASN A 362 30.31 -13.40 13.77
CA ASN A 362 30.76 -14.31 14.84
C ASN A 362 29.56 -14.92 15.61
N THR A 363 28.52 -14.15 15.87
CA THR A 363 27.38 -14.62 16.66
C THR A 363 26.13 -14.90 15.85
N ASN A 364 26.11 -14.54 14.56
CA ASN A 364 24.96 -14.60 13.66
C ASN A 364 23.74 -13.83 14.21
N ARG A 365 23.98 -12.68 14.87
CA ARG A 365 22.95 -11.80 15.44
C ARG A 365 22.99 -10.43 14.82
N CYS A 366 21.81 -9.82 14.65
CA CYS A 366 21.64 -8.47 14.07
C CYS A 366 21.44 -7.42 15.15
N LEU A 367 22.05 -6.24 14.98
CA LEU A 367 21.81 -5.09 15.85
C LEU A 367 20.35 -4.67 15.76
N ALA A 368 19.73 -4.45 16.92
CA ALA A 368 18.31 -4.15 17.04
C ALA A 368 18.00 -3.22 18.22
N VAL A 369 16.90 -2.47 18.09
CA VAL A 369 16.41 -1.55 19.13
C VAL A 369 15.25 -2.18 19.92
N TYR A 370 15.45 -3.38 20.47
CA TYR A 370 14.46 -4.05 21.31
C TYR A 370 14.58 -3.66 22.78
N SER A 371 13.45 -3.62 23.47
CA SER A 371 13.39 -3.40 24.91
C SER A 371 13.57 -4.68 25.73
N GLU A 372 13.45 -5.84 25.11
CA GLU A 372 13.56 -7.16 25.74
C GLU A 372 14.31 -8.14 24.84
N GLU A 373 14.88 -9.21 25.43
CA GLU A 373 15.66 -10.20 24.72
C GLU A 373 14.83 -11.13 23.80
N THR A 374 13.52 -11.21 24.04
CA THR A 374 12.60 -12.06 23.27
C THR A 374 11.41 -11.24 22.74
N PRO A 375 11.61 -10.42 21.70
CA PRO A 375 10.53 -9.60 21.17
C PRO A 375 9.53 -10.48 20.43
N ASN A 376 8.31 -10.58 20.97
CA ASN A 376 7.21 -11.33 20.36
C ASN A 376 6.00 -10.44 20.04
N SER A 377 6.11 -9.14 20.30
CA SER A 377 5.06 -8.17 20.02
C SER A 377 5.63 -6.76 19.81
N GLU A 378 4.81 -5.90 19.26
CA GLU A 378 5.12 -4.48 19.04
C GLU A 378 5.48 -3.68 20.31
N SER A 379 5.04 -4.15 21.48
CA SER A 379 5.31 -3.49 22.75
C SER A 379 6.77 -3.61 23.22
N HIS A 380 7.56 -4.46 22.57
CA HIS A 380 8.93 -4.78 22.95
C HIS A 380 9.99 -3.93 22.24
N VAL A 381 9.58 -2.98 21.42
CA VAL A 381 10.50 -2.03 20.79
C VAL A 381 10.66 -0.79 21.65
N SER A 382 11.89 -0.40 21.92
CA SER A 382 12.16 0.83 22.68
C SER A 382 12.45 1.99 21.75
N THR A 383 11.68 3.06 21.89
CA THR A 383 11.98 4.38 21.32
C THR A 383 12.63 5.33 22.32
N THR A 384 12.95 4.84 23.50
CA THR A 384 13.52 5.67 24.58
C THR A 384 14.98 5.99 24.28
N PRO A 385 15.38 7.26 24.27
CA PRO A 385 16.76 7.67 24.19
C PRO A 385 17.60 7.11 25.31
N GLY A 386 18.82 6.67 25.00
CA GLY A 386 19.72 6.01 25.95
C GLY A 386 19.40 4.55 26.20
N HIS A 387 18.36 4.00 25.59
CA HIS A 387 18.07 2.57 25.71
C HIS A 387 19.17 1.74 25.02
N PRO A 388 19.68 0.68 25.66
CA PRO A 388 20.69 -0.19 25.07
C PRO A 388 20.22 -0.79 23.75
N VAL A 389 21.12 -0.80 22.76
CA VAL A 389 20.96 -1.59 21.54
C VAL A 389 21.30 -3.04 21.87
N THR A 390 20.54 -3.96 21.32
CA THR A 390 20.73 -5.41 21.52
C THR A 390 21.20 -6.06 20.23
N ALA A 391 21.76 -7.26 20.33
CA ALA A 391 22.01 -8.12 19.17
C ALA A 391 21.09 -9.35 19.27
N TYR A 392 20.19 -9.49 18.31
CA TYR A 392 19.13 -10.49 18.32
C TYR A 392 19.17 -11.38 17.06
N ALA A 393 18.41 -12.47 17.05
CA ALA A 393 18.25 -13.28 15.86
C ALA A 393 17.81 -12.40 14.68
N CYS A 394 18.48 -12.51 13.54
CA CYS A 394 18.18 -11.71 12.39
C CYS A 394 16.78 -12.05 11.86
N ALA A 395 16.01 -11.04 11.56
CA ALA A 395 14.69 -11.19 10.96
C ALA A 395 14.79 -11.83 9.56
N ASP A 396 13.78 -12.60 9.19
CA ASP A 396 13.72 -13.26 7.89
C ASP A 396 13.59 -12.21 6.77
N THR A 397 14.54 -12.18 5.85
CA THR A 397 14.55 -11.28 4.70
C THR A 397 13.57 -11.69 3.61
N SER A 398 13.07 -12.93 3.61
CA SER A 398 12.11 -13.42 2.63
C SER A 398 10.72 -12.76 2.78
N GLN A 399 10.47 -12.08 3.90
CA GLN A 399 9.21 -11.42 4.21
C GLN A 399 9.33 -9.88 4.21
N GLU A 400 10.27 -9.34 3.48
CA GLU A 400 10.41 -7.90 3.38
C GLU A 400 9.28 -7.28 2.56
N PHE A 401 9.07 -5.99 2.82
CA PHE A 401 7.97 -5.16 2.43
C PHE A 401 7.26 -5.57 1.12
N THR A 402 5.98 -5.88 1.23
CA THR A 402 5.02 -5.74 0.14
C THR A 402 3.94 -4.75 0.56
N PRO A 403 3.38 -3.93 -0.33
CA PRO A 403 2.34 -2.96 0.01
C PRO A 403 1.09 -3.57 0.67
N THR A 404 0.89 -4.87 0.52
CA THR A 404 -0.21 -5.64 1.10
C THR A 404 0.17 -6.40 2.37
N PHE A 405 1.43 -6.32 2.80
CA PHE A 405 1.93 -7.12 3.90
C PHE A 405 1.54 -6.48 5.24
N GLN A 406 0.72 -7.19 6.01
CA GLN A 406 0.35 -6.87 7.40
C GLN A 406 1.22 -7.65 8.40
N GLY A 407 2.37 -8.13 7.98
CA GLY A 407 3.20 -9.01 8.78
C GLY A 407 4.11 -8.28 9.74
N ASP A 408 4.96 -9.03 10.37
CA ASP A 408 5.79 -8.74 11.55
C ASP A 408 6.84 -7.62 11.34
N TYR A 409 6.39 -6.40 11.03
CA TYR A 409 7.27 -5.22 10.97
C TYR A 409 7.90 -4.90 12.33
N ALA A 410 7.29 -5.32 13.44
CA ALA A 410 7.84 -5.14 14.76
C ALA A 410 9.15 -5.92 14.99
N THR A 411 9.35 -7.03 14.29
CA THR A 411 10.61 -7.79 14.33
C THR A 411 11.62 -7.34 13.29
N ARG A 412 11.18 -6.84 12.14
CA ARG A 412 12.03 -6.47 11.02
C ARG A 412 12.62 -5.08 11.11
N ASN A 413 11.75 -4.09 11.35
CA ASN A 413 12.13 -2.69 11.30
C ASN A 413 13.10 -2.26 12.41
N PRO A 414 13.03 -2.79 13.63
CA PRO A 414 14.04 -2.53 14.65
C PRO A 414 15.47 -2.90 14.28
N GLN A 415 15.65 -3.77 13.26
CA GLN A 415 16.95 -4.22 12.76
C GLN A 415 17.39 -3.47 11.49
N LYS A 416 16.64 -2.48 11.01
CA LYS A 416 16.99 -1.70 9.82
C LYS A 416 17.75 -0.43 10.19
N TRP A 417 18.85 -0.20 9.49
CA TRP A 417 19.76 0.90 9.75
C TRP A 417 20.08 1.66 8.46
N VAL A 418 20.30 2.96 8.60
CA VAL A 418 20.81 3.85 7.57
C VAL A 418 22.26 4.20 7.94
N ALA A 419 23.17 4.16 6.99
CA ALA A 419 24.54 4.62 7.17
C ALA A 419 24.66 6.04 6.57
N GLU A 420 24.75 7.04 7.43
CA GLU A 420 24.84 8.44 7.04
C GLU A 420 26.29 8.92 7.12
N PRO A 421 26.86 9.51 6.05
CA PRO A 421 28.20 10.09 6.08
C PRO A 421 28.34 11.15 7.18
N ALA A 422 29.40 11.11 7.95
CA ALA A 422 29.67 12.05 9.04
C ALA A 422 31.18 12.27 9.19
N GLY A 423 31.69 13.33 8.58
CA GLY A 423 33.14 13.56 8.49
C GLY A 423 33.84 12.42 7.75
N ASP A 424 34.88 11.85 8.36
CA ASP A 424 35.62 10.71 7.80
C ASP A 424 35.00 9.33 8.10
N GLY A 425 33.80 9.33 8.68
CA GLY A 425 33.10 8.09 9.07
C GLY A 425 31.61 8.13 8.76
N PHE A 426 30.86 7.33 9.48
CA PHE A 426 29.41 7.18 9.33
C PHE A 426 28.71 7.22 10.68
N ARG A 427 27.50 7.77 10.68
CA ARG A 427 26.51 7.52 11.73
C ARG A 427 25.56 6.41 11.26
N LEU A 428 25.19 5.55 12.20
CA LEU A 428 24.25 4.46 11.95
C LEU A 428 22.92 4.82 12.62
N ARG A 429 21.95 5.26 11.82
CA ARG A 429 20.61 5.65 12.31
C ARG A 429 19.65 4.48 12.16
N ASN A 430 18.95 4.16 13.22
CA ASN A 430 17.89 3.15 13.13
C ASN A 430 16.68 3.70 12.34
N ALA A 431 16.23 2.96 11.33
CA ALA A 431 15.18 3.39 10.42
C ALA A 431 13.81 3.55 11.09
N MET A 432 13.57 2.90 12.22
CA MET A 432 12.30 2.95 12.93
C MET A 432 12.26 4.03 14.02
N THR A 433 13.34 4.17 14.80
CA THR A 433 13.39 5.10 15.92
C THR A 433 13.96 6.45 15.56
N ASN A 434 14.58 6.58 14.39
CA ASN A 434 15.33 7.76 13.95
C ASN A 434 16.45 8.20 14.93
N GLN A 435 16.93 7.25 15.75
CA GLN A 435 18.01 7.47 16.70
C GLN A 435 19.29 6.79 16.22
N TYR A 436 20.41 7.33 16.65
CA TYR A 436 21.75 6.91 16.22
C TYR A 436 22.36 5.90 17.17
N LEU A 437 22.97 4.86 16.63
CA LEU A 437 23.86 3.99 17.39
C LEU A 437 24.96 4.83 18.01
N SER A 438 25.12 4.70 19.32
CA SER A 438 26.02 5.54 20.10
C SER A 438 26.69 4.74 21.21
N VAL A 439 27.92 5.07 21.57
CA VAL A 439 28.60 4.54 22.75
C VAL A 439 28.64 5.63 23.80
N ILE A 440 28.09 5.36 24.97
CA ILE A 440 27.93 6.34 26.06
C ILE A 440 29.28 6.53 26.74
N ASP A 441 29.77 7.78 26.84
CA ASP A 441 31.03 8.12 27.49
C ASP A 441 30.87 8.48 28.98
N SER A 442 29.75 9.10 29.33
CA SER A 442 29.55 9.58 30.72
C SER A 442 28.07 9.46 31.11
N GLY A 443 27.64 8.28 31.48
CA GLY A 443 26.30 7.97 31.96
C GLY A 443 25.19 8.94 31.51
N TYR A 444 24.36 8.51 30.57
CA TYR A 444 23.25 9.28 30.01
C TYR A 444 22.01 9.11 30.87
N LEU A 445 21.36 10.23 31.25
CA LEU A 445 20.10 10.21 31.97
C LEU A 445 18.96 10.51 30.99
N SER A 446 18.13 9.52 30.67
CA SER A 446 16.94 9.73 29.84
C SER A 446 15.96 10.65 30.58
N ARG A 447 15.47 11.70 29.90
CA ARG A 447 14.47 12.62 30.48
C ARG A 447 13.08 11.99 30.34
N ARG A 448 12.67 11.23 31.37
CA ARG A 448 11.26 10.78 31.48
C ARG A 448 10.54 11.64 32.55
N PRO A 449 9.21 11.89 32.40
CA PRO A 449 8.43 12.65 33.38
C PRO A 449 8.46 12.08 34.82
N ASN A 450 8.75 10.76 34.95
CA ASN A 450 8.71 10.03 36.22
C ASN A 450 10.10 9.61 36.75
N GLY A 451 11.16 10.30 36.35
CA GLY A 451 12.53 9.92 36.71
C GLY A 451 13.19 9.10 35.61
N GLY A 452 14.24 9.64 35.03
CA GLY A 452 14.94 8.99 33.93
C GLY A 452 15.76 7.79 34.38
N GLU A 453 15.85 6.79 33.52
CA GLU A 453 16.76 5.66 33.70
C GLU A 453 18.18 6.07 33.29
N LYS A 454 19.17 5.81 34.11
CA LYS A 454 20.57 6.16 33.83
C LYS A 454 21.20 5.04 33.03
N THR A 455 21.58 5.35 31.79
CA THR A 455 22.38 4.44 30.95
C THR A 455 23.85 4.55 31.36
N ALA A 456 24.46 3.41 31.64
CA ALA A 456 25.85 3.36 32.12
C ALA A 456 26.85 3.78 31.02
N GLU A 457 28.00 4.30 31.46
CA GLU A 457 29.15 4.52 30.60
C GLU A 457 29.59 3.21 29.90
N GLY A 458 30.03 3.29 28.65
CA GLY A 458 30.42 2.16 27.84
C GLY A 458 29.26 1.42 27.17
N THR A 459 28.01 1.72 27.51
CA THR A 459 26.83 1.09 26.87
C THR A 459 26.72 1.52 25.42
N VAL A 460 26.48 0.54 24.55
CA VAL A 460 26.05 0.78 23.18
C VAL A 460 24.53 1.00 23.19
N ALA A 461 24.10 2.21 22.89
CA ALA A 461 22.71 2.65 23.03
C ALA A 461 22.25 3.44 21.80
N GLN A 462 20.98 3.76 21.74
CA GLN A 462 20.43 4.68 20.73
C GLN A 462 20.25 6.09 21.34
N LEU A 463 20.68 7.12 20.61
CA LEU A 463 20.53 8.52 21.02
C LEU A 463 20.04 9.39 19.84
N PRO A 464 19.22 10.42 20.14
CA PRO A 464 18.91 11.47 19.16
C PRO A 464 20.16 12.25 18.75
N PHE A 465 20.11 12.85 17.59
CA PHE A 465 21.23 13.60 17.01
C PHE A 465 21.76 14.73 17.90
N ASP A 466 20.88 15.42 18.59
CA ASP A 466 21.17 16.61 19.40
C ASP A 466 21.75 16.30 20.78
N VAL A 467 21.77 15.04 21.20
CA VAL A 467 22.28 14.61 22.52
C VAL A 467 23.54 13.76 22.45
N THR A 468 24.27 13.84 21.36
CA THR A 468 25.53 13.09 21.17
C THR A 468 26.73 13.69 21.94
N VAL A 469 26.52 14.69 22.78
CA VAL A 469 27.59 15.48 23.46
C VAL A 469 28.45 14.64 24.39
N ASN A 470 27.91 13.56 24.94
CA ASN A 470 28.62 12.66 25.86
C ASN A 470 28.65 11.23 25.30
N SER A 471 28.80 11.08 23.99
CA SER A 471 28.81 9.80 23.34
C SER A 471 29.58 9.84 22.03
N HIS A 472 30.05 8.68 21.62
CA HIS A 472 30.58 8.48 20.28
C HIS A 472 29.49 7.89 19.38
N SER A 473 29.11 8.62 18.34
CA SER A 473 28.10 8.21 17.35
C SER A 473 28.62 8.16 15.91
N VAL A 474 29.90 8.48 15.71
CA VAL A 474 30.57 8.38 14.42
C VAL A 474 31.51 7.19 14.42
N PHE A 475 31.31 6.31 13.45
CA PHE A 475 32.04 5.07 13.32
C PHE A 475 32.84 5.05 12.02
N THR A 476 34.05 4.53 12.06
CA THR A 476 34.83 4.14 10.88
C THR A 476 34.44 2.71 10.52
N LEU A 477 33.94 2.55 9.30
CA LEU A 477 33.60 1.23 8.73
C LEU A 477 34.71 0.83 7.76
N THR A 478 35.55 -0.12 8.18
CA THR A 478 36.64 -0.63 7.35
C THR A 478 36.21 -1.93 6.67
N SER A 479 36.12 -1.89 5.34
CA SER A 479 35.75 -3.08 4.55
C SER A 479 36.78 -4.20 4.74
N GLN A 480 36.29 -5.40 5.01
CA GLN A 480 37.11 -6.59 5.04
C GLN A 480 37.24 -7.19 3.65
N ALA A 481 38.34 -7.81 3.34
CA ALA A 481 38.54 -8.50 2.07
C ALA A 481 37.54 -9.66 1.96
N SER A 482 36.47 -9.46 1.25
CA SER A 482 35.42 -10.46 1.03
C SER A 482 35.00 -10.47 -0.44
N SER A 483 34.55 -11.63 -0.90
CA SER A 483 33.83 -11.77 -2.15
C SER A 483 32.33 -11.68 -1.83
N ALA A 484 31.76 -10.52 -2.00
CA ALA A 484 30.32 -10.29 -1.82
C ALA A 484 29.60 -10.38 -3.16
N LEU A 485 28.65 -11.30 -3.28
CA LEU A 485 27.88 -11.46 -4.52
C LEU A 485 26.56 -10.72 -4.43
N ASP A 486 26.34 -9.85 -5.40
CA ASP A 486 25.05 -9.21 -5.67
C ASP A 486 24.35 -9.95 -6.81
N VAL A 487 23.06 -10.21 -6.67
CA VAL A 487 22.28 -11.01 -7.62
C VAL A 487 21.03 -10.25 -8.00
N SER A 488 20.87 -10.00 -9.29
CA SER A 488 19.65 -9.40 -9.84
C SER A 488 19.07 -10.26 -10.96
N ILE A 489 17.75 -10.18 -11.15
CA ILE A 489 17.02 -10.90 -12.18
C ILE A 489 16.38 -9.88 -13.12
N GLU A 490 16.66 -10.01 -14.42
CA GLU A 490 16.03 -9.24 -15.48
C GLU A 490 15.20 -10.16 -16.34
N ARG A 491 13.96 -9.76 -16.61
CA ARG A 491 13.10 -10.42 -17.59
C ARG A 491 13.43 -9.93 -18.98
N VAL A 492 13.69 -10.85 -19.89
CA VAL A 492 14.00 -10.51 -21.28
C VAL A 492 12.76 -10.60 -22.12
N GLY A 493 12.46 -9.52 -22.84
CA GLY A 493 11.42 -9.49 -23.86
C GLY A 493 10.22 -8.60 -23.58
N ASP A 494 10.23 -7.78 -22.54
CA ASP A 494 9.23 -6.71 -22.35
C ASP A 494 9.15 -5.74 -23.54
N GLU A 495 10.18 -5.69 -24.38
CA GLU A 495 10.25 -4.87 -25.57
C GLU A 495 9.62 -5.51 -26.81
N ALA A 496 9.50 -6.84 -26.85
CA ALA A 496 8.97 -7.57 -28.02
C ALA A 496 7.44 -7.66 -28.05
N TYR A 497 6.76 -7.42 -26.95
CA TYR A 497 5.30 -7.43 -26.88
C TYR A 497 4.74 -6.00 -26.90
N PRO A 498 3.75 -5.70 -27.77
CA PRO A 498 3.10 -4.40 -27.76
C PRO A 498 2.44 -4.20 -26.37
N LYS A 499 2.81 -3.15 -25.67
CA LYS A 499 2.24 -2.77 -24.37
C LYS A 499 0.70 -2.68 -24.38
N THR A 500 0.11 -2.48 -25.56
CA THR A 500 -1.33 -2.44 -25.81
C THR A 500 -2.03 -3.81 -25.71
N ALA A 501 -1.32 -4.92 -25.93
CA ALA A 501 -1.89 -6.26 -25.79
C ALA A 501 -2.04 -6.69 -24.31
N LEU A 502 -1.44 -5.95 -23.39
CA LEU A 502 -1.40 -6.24 -21.96
C LEU A 502 -2.32 -5.33 -21.15
N SER A 503 -3.13 -4.50 -21.80
CA SER A 503 -4.10 -3.61 -21.15
C SER A 503 -5.19 -4.44 -20.47
N GLY A 504 -5.12 -4.56 -19.16
CA GLY A 504 -6.08 -5.28 -18.33
C GLY A 504 -5.44 -6.24 -17.32
N MET A 505 -4.14 -6.46 -17.36
CA MET A 505 -3.42 -7.24 -16.36
C MET A 505 -2.65 -6.30 -15.41
N ASN A 506 -3.00 -6.33 -14.15
CA ASN A 506 -2.45 -5.45 -13.09
C ASN A 506 -1.04 -5.82 -12.62
N ARG A 507 -0.29 -6.67 -13.34
CA ARG A 507 1.03 -7.11 -12.90
C ARG A 507 2.01 -7.16 -14.06
N ALA A 508 3.29 -7.03 -13.74
CA ALA A 508 4.36 -7.18 -14.71
C ALA A 508 4.25 -8.54 -15.40
N SER A 509 3.76 -8.52 -16.61
CA SER A 509 3.66 -9.70 -17.44
C SER A 509 5.01 -10.01 -18.05
N LEU A 510 5.37 -11.28 -18.07
CA LEU A 510 6.56 -11.72 -18.77
C LEU A 510 6.21 -11.95 -20.23
N PRO A 511 6.97 -11.39 -21.14
CA PRO A 511 6.88 -11.81 -22.53
C PRO A 511 7.39 -13.22 -22.66
N ILE A 512 6.70 -13.96 -23.47
CA ILE A 512 7.13 -15.26 -23.92
C ILE A 512 8.16 -15.01 -25.03
N VAL A 513 9.42 -15.33 -24.76
CA VAL A 513 10.50 -15.18 -25.72
C VAL A 513 11.03 -16.55 -26.10
N GLY A 514 10.93 -16.89 -27.34
CA GLY A 514 11.48 -18.09 -27.90
C GLY A 514 10.88 -18.32 -29.25
N ASP A 515 11.71 -18.43 -30.27
CA ASP A 515 11.23 -18.61 -31.64
C ASP A 515 10.64 -19.99 -31.90
N GLU A 516 10.90 -20.95 -31.03
CA GLU A 516 10.52 -22.36 -31.25
C GLU A 516 9.73 -22.98 -30.09
N ASN A 517 9.72 -22.38 -28.89
CA ASN A 517 9.03 -22.92 -27.72
C ASN A 517 8.07 -21.92 -27.13
N TRP A 518 6.84 -22.02 -27.55
CA TRP A 518 5.76 -21.23 -26.98
C TRP A 518 5.65 -21.42 -25.46
N GLY A 519 5.51 -20.32 -24.72
CA GLY A 519 5.33 -20.33 -23.26
C GLY A 519 6.62 -20.31 -22.46
N GLU A 520 7.79 -20.23 -23.08
CA GLU A 520 9.05 -20.08 -22.35
C GLU A 520 9.37 -18.61 -22.10
N THR A 521 9.76 -18.33 -20.88
CA THR A 521 10.20 -17.02 -20.43
C THR A 521 11.69 -17.07 -20.16
N VAL A 522 12.43 -16.10 -20.68
CA VAL A 522 13.87 -15.96 -20.44
C VAL A 522 14.11 -15.04 -19.26
N LEU A 523 14.87 -15.52 -18.30
CA LEU A 523 15.30 -14.81 -17.10
C LEU A 523 16.82 -14.68 -17.14
N LYS A 524 17.30 -13.45 -17.23
CA LYS A 524 18.73 -13.15 -17.11
C LYS A 524 19.05 -12.92 -15.64
N VAL A 525 19.84 -13.77 -15.08
CA VAL A 525 20.38 -13.62 -13.73
C VAL A 525 21.76 -13.00 -13.82
N SER A 526 21.90 -11.79 -13.36
CA SER A 526 23.20 -11.10 -13.25
C SER A 526 23.78 -11.33 -11.88
N VAL A 527 24.97 -11.88 -11.83
CA VAL A 527 25.74 -12.06 -10.59
C VAL A 527 26.96 -11.16 -10.65
N THR A 528 27.05 -10.21 -9.72
CA THR A 528 28.12 -9.22 -9.64
C THR A 528 28.92 -9.44 -8.36
N ASN A 529 30.24 -9.52 -8.47
CA ASN A 529 31.08 -9.51 -7.29
C ASN A 529 31.31 -8.05 -6.82
N LYS A 530 30.55 -7.63 -5.80
CA LYS A 530 30.69 -6.31 -5.16
C LYS A 530 31.82 -6.28 -4.12
N GLY A 531 32.39 -7.44 -3.80
CA GLY A 531 33.50 -7.54 -2.88
C GLY A 531 34.82 -7.05 -3.48
N ASN A 532 35.86 -7.02 -2.67
CA ASN A 532 37.23 -6.67 -3.07
C ASN A 532 38.16 -7.89 -3.23
N LYS A 533 37.61 -9.10 -3.16
CA LYS A 533 38.30 -10.39 -3.38
C LYS A 533 37.61 -11.18 -4.48
N GLU A 534 38.37 -11.92 -5.25
CA GLU A 534 37.84 -12.84 -6.26
C GLU A 534 36.87 -13.86 -5.63
N ALA A 535 35.69 -14.00 -6.19
CA ALA A 535 34.72 -15.02 -5.85
C ALA A 535 34.96 -16.28 -6.74
N THR A 536 34.99 -17.46 -6.15
CA THR A 536 35.21 -18.72 -6.87
C THR A 536 34.18 -19.77 -6.50
N LYS A 537 33.95 -20.75 -7.38
CA LYS A 537 33.00 -21.87 -7.14
C LYS A 537 31.59 -21.38 -6.84
N ILE A 538 31.09 -20.47 -7.68
CA ILE A 538 29.76 -19.91 -7.54
C ILE A 538 28.77 -20.85 -8.22
N HIS A 539 27.72 -21.24 -7.51
CA HIS A 539 26.68 -22.13 -8.03
C HIS A 539 25.33 -21.43 -7.99
N LEU A 540 24.68 -21.35 -9.15
CA LEU A 540 23.33 -20.84 -9.28
C LEU A 540 22.35 -22.00 -9.33
N THR A 541 21.46 -22.09 -8.35
CA THR A 541 20.42 -23.11 -8.28
C THR A 541 19.06 -22.45 -8.50
N PRO A 542 18.47 -22.61 -9.71
CA PRO A 542 17.16 -22.05 -9.99
C PRO A 542 16.05 -22.92 -9.43
N ALA A 543 14.95 -22.31 -9.06
CA ALA A 543 13.70 -22.96 -8.72
C ALA A 543 12.51 -22.14 -9.26
N VAL A 544 11.40 -22.79 -9.52
CA VAL A 544 10.16 -22.11 -9.89
C VAL A 544 9.00 -22.77 -9.15
N SER A 545 8.05 -21.94 -8.72
CA SER A 545 6.87 -22.40 -7.99
C SER A 545 5.71 -22.76 -8.92
N ASN A 546 4.70 -23.39 -8.33
CA ASN A 546 3.43 -23.76 -8.97
C ASN A 546 3.61 -24.69 -10.19
N SER A 547 2.73 -24.57 -11.17
CA SER A 547 2.69 -25.41 -12.38
C SER A 547 3.71 -25.00 -13.45
N TRP A 548 4.78 -24.31 -13.08
CA TRP A 548 5.82 -23.93 -14.02
C TRP A 548 7.00 -24.91 -13.97
N LYS A 549 7.73 -25.01 -15.07
CA LYS A 549 8.95 -25.83 -15.21
C LYS A 549 10.10 -25.01 -15.73
N LEU A 550 11.29 -25.37 -15.29
CA LEU A 550 12.54 -24.86 -15.84
C LEU A 550 13.02 -25.76 -16.98
N ALA A 551 13.48 -25.15 -18.04
CA ALA A 551 14.09 -25.85 -19.18
C ALA A 551 15.56 -26.22 -18.91
N ASN A 552 16.24 -25.44 -18.04
CA ASN A 552 17.62 -25.71 -17.64
C ASN A 552 17.80 -25.73 -16.12
N GLY A 553 18.73 -26.53 -15.66
CA GLY A 553 19.04 -26.74 -14.25
C GLY A 553 20.14 -25.79 -13.73
N PRO A 554 20.77 -26.18 -12.60
CA PRO A 554 21.83 -25.38 -11.98
C PRO A 554 23.00 -25.06 -12.93
N GLN A 555 23.52 -23.83 -12.79
CA GLN A 555 24.63 -23.32 -13.62
C GLN A 555 25.77 -22.87 -12.71
N PRO A 556 27.05 -23.28 -13.01
CA PRO A 556 28.20 -22.78 -12.28
C PRO A 556 28.78 -21.52 -12.93
N ILE A 557 29.41 -20.68 -12.08
CA ILE A 557 30.38 -19.67 -12.49
C ILE A 557 31.68 -19.97 -11.78
N ASP A 558 32.75 -20.24 -12.52
CA ASP A 558 34.01 -20.66 -11.93
C ASP A 558 34.62 -19.58 -11.05
N ARG A 559 34.63 -18.34 -11.52
CA ARG A 559 35.16 -17.16 -10.83
C ARG A 559 34.55 -15.86 -11.29
N LEU A 560 34.55 -14.87 -10.39
CA LEU A 560 34.25 -13.46 -10.66
C LEU A 560 35.30 -12.59 -9.97
N ALA A 561 36.01 -11.77 -10.73
CA ALA A 561 36.90 -10.76 -10.18
C ALA A 561 36.09 -9.65 -9.47
N PRO A 562 36.69 -8.86 -8.54
CA PRO A 562 36.05 -7.68 -7.97
C PRO A 562 35.46 -6.76 -9.06
N GLY A 563 34.18 -6.39 -8.91
CA GLY A 563 33.44 -5.58 -9.88
C GLY A 563 32.94 -6.33 -11.12
N GLU A 564 33.34 -7.57 -11.35
CA GLU A 564 32.92 -8.34 -12.52
C GLU A 564 31.48 -8.82 -12.37
N THR A 565 30.73 -8.73 -13.48
CA THR A 565 29.35 -9.24 -13.60
C THR A 565 29.31 -10.36 -14.63
N ARG A 566 28.64 -11.45 -14.30
CA ARG A 566 28.28 -12.53 -15.24
C ARG A 566 26.77 -12.66 -15.32
N VAL A 567 26.29 -12.86 -16.55
CA VAL A 567 24.87 -13.07 -16.84
C VAL A 567 24.65 -14.54 -17.20
N VAL A 568 23.76 -15.19 -16.47
CA VAL A 568 23.31 -16.56 -16.72
C VAL A 568 21.84 -16.51 -17.11
N LYS A 569 21.44 -17.26 -18.12
CA LYS A 569 20.06 -17.31 -18.60
C LYS A 569 19.37 -18.58 -18.11
N PHE A 570 18.15 -18.42 -17.65
CA PHE A 570 17.23 -19.50 -17.32
C PHE A 570 15.95 -19.35 -18.15
N TRP A 571 15.31 -20.47 -18.46
CA TRP A 571 14.06 -20.52 -19.19
C TRP A 571 13.01 -21.20 -18.32
N ALA A 572 11.86 -20.53 -18.16
CA ALA A 572 10.73 -21.04 -17.41
C ALA A 572 9.47 -21.01 -18.27
N ARG A 573 8.59 -22.00 -18.12
CA ARG A 573 7.32 -22.07 -18.83
C ARG A 573 6.21 -22.63 -17.95
N PRO A 574 4.94 -22.20 -18.13
CA PRO A 574 3.79 -22.84 -17.51
C PRO A 574 3.57 -24.24 -18.11
N THR A 575 3.03 -25.16 -17.33
CA THR A 575 2.80 -26.55 -17.77
C THR A 575 1.35 -26.98 -17.82
N THR A 576 0.54 -26.52 -16.89
CA THR A 576 -0.87 -26.94 -16.74
C THR A 576 -1.85 -25.78 -16.73
N GLU A 577 -1.38 -24.59 -16.40
CA GLU A 577 -2.20 -23.39 -16.31
C GLU A 577 -1.34 -22.13 -16.54
N PHE A 578 -1.93 -21.11 -17.11
CA PHE A 578 -1.37 -19.77 -17.13
C PHE A 578 -1.70 -19.11 -15.81
N GLY A 579 -0.72 -18.53 -15.15
CA GLY A 579 -0.90 -17.91 -13.86
C GLY A 579 0.38 -17.45 -13.25
N GLU A 580 0.29 -17.09 -11.99
CA GLU A 580 1.41 -16.56 -11.23
C GLU A 580 2.33 -17.69 -10.78
N ALA A 581 3.62 -17.43 -10.88
CA ALA A 581 4.67 -18.25 -10.28
C ALA A 581 5.75 -17.32 -9.73
N THR A 582 6.65 -17.87 -8.95
CA THR A 582 7.86 -17.18 -8.51
C THR A 582 9.06 -17.96 -9.00
N PHE A 583 9.91 -17.31 -9.78
CA PHE A 583 11.24 -17.79 -10.08
C PHE A 583 12.18 -17.36 -8.96
N THR A 584 12.94 -18.29 -8.45
CA THR A 584 13.94 -18.03 -7.40
C THR A 584 15.27 -18.61 -7.84
N VAL A 585 16.34 -17.86 -7.67
CA VAL A 585 17.69 -18.37 -7.84
C VAL A 585 18.44 -18.26 -6.53
N THR A 586 19.00 -19.36 -6.07
CA THR A 586 19.93 -19.40 -4.94
C THR A 586 21.36 -19.44 -5.48
N VAL A 587 22.12 -18.40 -5.17
CA VAL A 587 23.54 -18.31 -5.52
C VAL A 587 24.35 -18.68 -4.28
N SER A 588 25.14 -19.75 -4.35
CA SER A 588 25.99 -20.19 -3.26
C SER A 588 27.47 -20.00 -3.61
N HIS A 589 28.22 -19.46 -2.66
CA HIS A 589 29.67 -19.21 -2.77
C HIS A 589 30.32 -19.25 -1.39
N SER A 590 31.38 -20.00 -1.24
CA SER A 590 32.19 -20.06 0.00
C SER A 590 31.37 -20.34 1.29
N GLY A 591 30.27 -21.10 1.18
CA GLY A 591 29.37 -21.40 2.30
C GLY A 591 28.26 -20.37 2.52
N GLU A 592 28.32 -19.24 1.86
CA GLU A 592 27.25 -18.21 1.86
C GLU A 592 26.22 -18.49 0.78
N LYS A 593 24.99 -18.00 0.99
CA LYS A 593 23.90 -18.11 0.03
C LYS A 593 23.20 -16.77 -0.12
N THR A 594 23.08 -16.31 -1.35
CA THR A 594 22.26 -15.16 -1.74
C THR A 594 21.07 -15.67 -2.53
N VAL A 595 19.86 -15.19 -2.21
CA VAL A 595 18.65 -15.59 -2.89
C VAL A 595 18.02 -14.36 -3.55
N ALA A 596 17.76 -14.47 -4.84
CA ALA A 596 16.97 -13.48 -5.58
C ALA A 596 15.69 -14.15 -6.11
N SER A 597 14.60 -13.41 -6.14
CA SER A 597 13.31 -13.90 -6.62
C SER A 597 12.66 -12.91 -7.58
N GLU A 598 11.95 -13.42 -8.56
CA GLU A 598 11.20 -12.64 -9.54
C GLU A 598 9.83 -13.27 -9.77
N GLY A 599 8.78 -12.43 -9.79
CA GLY A 599 7.43 -12.85 -10.08
C GLY A 599 7.23 -13.14 -11.56
N LEU A 600 6.59 -14.25 -11.86
CA LEU A 600 6.27 -14.69 -13.22
C LEU A 600 4.75 -14.72 -13.42
N ILE A 601 4.29 -14.20 -14.56
CA ILE A 601 2.89 -14.33 -14.98
C ILE A 601 2.88 -14.82 -16.41
N GLY A 602 2.20 -15.94 -16.65
CA GLY A 602 1.88 -16.41 -17.98
C GLY A 602 0.82 -15.53 -18.60
N VAL A 603 1.16 -14.82 -19.66
CA VAL A 603 0.28 -13.88 -20.34
C VAL A 603 -0.38 -14.55 -21.54
N CYS A 604 -1.71 -14.44 -21.56
CA CYS A 604 -2.53 -14.82 -22.70
C CYS A 604 -2.54 -13.69 -23.74
N GLY A 605 -2.31 -14.02 -24.98
CA GLY A 605 -2.30 -13.07 -26.09
C GLY A 605 -3.70 -12.61 -26.54
N PRO A 606 -3.82 -11.97 -27.68
CA PRO A 606 -5.08 -11.44 -28.19
C PRO A 606 -6.11 -12.53 -28.48
N ARG A 607 -7.37 -12.13 -28.60
CA ARG A 607 -8.41 -13.01 -29.15
C ARG A 607 -8.11 -13.34 -30.61
N ILE A 608 -8.29 -14.61 -30.94
CA ILE A 608 -8.34 -15.07 -32.33
C ILE A 608 -9.81 -15.28 -32.73
N GLU A 609 -10.10 -15.16 -34.01
CA GLU A 609 -11.41 -15.49 -34.52
C GLU A 609 -11.75 -16.96 -34.19
N ALA A 610 -12.90 -17.16 -33.57
CA ALA A 610 -13.45 -18.49 -33.31
C ALA A 610 -14.91 -18.51 -33.71
N LYS A 611 -15.35 -19.60 -34.32
CA LYS A 611 -16.73 -19.76 -34.79
C LYS A 611 -17.33 -21.01 -34.21
N ALA A 612 -18.54 -20.90 -33.68
CA ALA A 612 -19.34 -22.05 -33.33
C ALA A 612 -19.69 -22.88 -34.56
N VAL A 613 -19.46 -24.18 -34.49
CA VAL A 613 -19.63 -25.13 -35.62
C VAL A 613 -20.50 -26.31 -35.28
N ALA A 614 -20.75 -26.58 -34.01
CA ALA A 614 -21.65 -27.62 -33.54
C ALA A 614 -22.07 -27.34 -32.10
N ALA A 615 -23.23 -27.87 -31.71
CA ALA A 615 -23.70 -27.89 -30.31
C ALA A 615 -24.47 -29.21 -30.08
N ASP A 616 -24.64 -29.60 -28.82
CA ASP A 616 -25.43 -30.79 -28.48
C ASP A 616 -26.91 -30.61 -28.86
N SER A 617 -27.42 -29.41 -28.71
CA SER A 617 -28.78 -29.01 -29.07
C SER A 617 -28.89 -27.49 -29.23
N VAL A 618 -29.94 -27.04 -29.94
CA VAL A 618 -30.24 -25.62 -30.12
C VAL A 618 -31.72 -25.35 -29.92
N GLU A 619 -32.07 -24.28 -29.22
CA GLU A 619 -33.45 -23.86 -29.02
C GLU A 619 -33.86 -22.83 -30.07
N THR A 620 -34.54 -23.28 -31.09
CA THR A 620 -35.06 -22.41 -32.17
C THR A 620 -36.56 -22.23 -32.13
N ARG A 621 -37.25 -22.91 -31.21
CA ARG A 621 -38.71 -22.91 -31.13
C ARG A 621 -39.29 -21.79 -30.31
N TRP A 622 -38.66 -21.51 -29.15
CA TRP A 622 -39.10 -20.47 -28.22
C TRP A 622 -38.16 -19.26 -28.20
N GLU A 623 -36.92 -19.51 -28.59
CA GLU A 623 -35.87 -18.51 -28.64
C GLU A 623 -35.06 -18.70 -29.94
N HIS A 624 -34.37 -17.66 -30.40
CA HIS A 624 -33.44 -17.75 -31.53
C HIS A 624 -32.05 -18.06 -31.01
N GLY A 625 -31.91 -19.27 -30.45
CA GLY A 625 -30.71 -19.73 -29.70
C GLY A 625 -29.78 -20.58 -30.55
N GLU A 626 -29.59 -20.29 -31.85
CA GLU A 626 -28.67 -20.98 -32.74
C GLU A 626 -27.23 -20.92 -32.21
N GLU A 627 -26.41 -21.95 -32.43
CA GLU A 627 -25.03 -22.06 -31.97
C GLU A 627 -24.15 -20.87 -32.45
N SER A 628 -24.43 -20.35 -33.63
CA SER A 628 -23.70 -19.21 -34.21
C SER A 628 -23.80 -17.94 -33.35
N LYS A 629 -24.85 -17.82 -32.53
CA LYS A 629 -25.06 -16.70 -31.63
C LYS A 629 -24.05 -16.62 -30.49
N ALA A 630 -23.36 -17.70 -30.19
CA ALA A 630 -22.29 -17.69 -29.19
C ALA A 630 -20.97 -17.09 -29.70
N THR A 631 -20.90 -16.71 -30.98
CA THR A 631 -19.68 -16.18 -31.61
C THR A 631 -19.99 -15.11 -32.66
N ASP A 632 -21.15 -14.43 -32.59
CA ASP A 632 -21.55 -13.42 -33.57
C ASP A 632 -21.05 -11.99 -33.21
N GLY A 633 -20.48 -11.82 -32.05
CA GLY A 633 -19.95 -10.55 -31.55
C GLY A 633 -21.00 -9.64 -30.90
N ASP A 634 -22.23 -10.09 -30.75
CA ASP A 634 -23.32 -9.35 -30.10
C ASP A 634 -23.70 -10.00 -28.76
N PRO A 635 -23.28 -9.48 -27.63
CA PRO A 635 -23.59 -10.05 -26.32
C PRO A 635 -25.08 -9.97 -25.94
N ALA A 636 -25.92 -9.33 -26.77
CA ALA A 636 -27.38 -9.32 -26.59
C ALA A 636 -28.03 -10.59 -27.18
N THR A 637 -27.37 -11.28 -28.07
CA THR A 637 -27.79 -12.58 -28.58
C THR A 637 -27.13 -13.72 -27.81
N TYR A 638 -27.58 -14.92 -27.94
CA TYR A 638 -27.01 -16.06 -27.22
C TYR A 638 -27.38 -17.40 -27.89
N TRP A 639 -26.49 -18.38 -27.79
CA TRP A 639 -26.83 -19.77 -27.98
C TRP A 639 -27.60 -20.28 -26.74
N HIS A 640 -28.59 -21.14 -26.97
CA HIS A 640 -29.37 -21.79 -25.94
C HIS A 640 -29.57 -23.25 -26.27
N SER A 641 -29.23 -24.16 -25.35
CA SER A 641 -29.54 -25.57 -25.51
C SER A 641 -31.07 -25.79 -25.47
N GLN A 642 -31.55 -26.82 -26.15
CA GLN A 642 -32.98 -27.06 -26.26
C GLN A 642 -33.63 -27.35 -24.91
N TYR A 643 -34.80 -26.75 -24.67
CA TYR A 643 -35.58 -27.01 -23.46
C TYR A 643 -36.03 -28.48 -23.38
N VAL A 644 -35.89 -29.09 -22.21
CA VAL A 644 -36.42 -30.44 -21.95
C VAL A 644 -37.89 -30.29 -21.57
N ASP A 645 -38.77 -30.57 -22.55
CA ASP A 645 -40.24 -30.60 -22.32
C ASP A 645 -40.71 -32.07 -22.26
N ALA A 646 -41.60 -32.37 -21.32
CA ALA A 646 -42.21 -33.70 -21.22
C ALA A 646 -42.95 -34.16 -22.49
N ASN A 647 -43.28 -33.21 -23.36
CA ASN A 647 -43.88 -33.46 -24.67
C ASN A 647 -42.90 -33.41 -25.84
N ALA A 648 -41.61 -33.13 -25.58
CA ALA A 648 -40.57 -32.93 -26.58
C ALA A 648 -40.39 -34.13 -27.51
N ALA A 649 -40.63 -35.35 -27.00
CA ALA A 649 -40.54 -36.58 -27.80
C ALA A 649 -41.57 -36.69 -28.93
N LYS A 650 -42.51 -35.74 -29.05
CA LYS A 650 -43.57 -35.75 -30.07
C LYS A 650 -43.42 -34.68 -31.14
N LEU A 651 -42.40 -33.89 -31.09
CA LEU A 651 -42.23 -32.73 -32.02
C LEU A 651 -41.02 -32.95 -32.93
N PRO A 652 -41.14 -32.67 -34.23
CA PRO A 652 -39.97 -32.69 -35.14
C PRO A 652 -38.86 -31.75 -34.66
N GLY A 653 -37.64 -32.25 -34.61
CA GLY A 653 -36.48 -31.50 -34.18
C GLY A 653 -36.19 -31.51 -32.66
N THR A 654 -36.93 -32.30 -31.86
CA THR A 654 -36.74 -32.44 -30.42
C THR A 654 -35.92 -33.66 -29.99
N ASP A 655 -35.45 -34.44 -30.97
CA ASP A 655 -34.68 -35.67 -30.73
C ASP A 655 -33.37 -35.47 -29.98
N ASN A 656 -32.94 -34.20 -29.87
CA ASN A 656 -31.70 -33.79 -29.21
C ASN A 656 -31.89 -33.07 -27.87
N ALA A 657 -33.15 -32.88 -27.38
CA ALA A 657 -33.38 -32.30 -26.09
C ALA A 657 -32.79 -33.21 -24.99
N ARG A 658 -31.87 -32.68 -24.22
CA ARG A 658 -31.09 -33.44 -23.24
C ARG A 658 -31.02 -32.71 -21.92
N LYS A 659 -30.87 -33.49 -20.86
CA LYS A 659 -30.40 -32.99 -19.54
C LYS A 659 -28.89 -32.79 -19.59
N TRP A 660 -28.37 -32.09 -18.60
CA TRP A 660 -26.92 -31.94 -18.45
C TRP A 660 -26.19 -33.27 -18.74
N PRO A 661 -25.01 -33.20 -19.37
CA PRO A 661 -24.23 -32.00 -19.76
C PRO A 661 -24.61 -31.44 -21.14
N HIS A 662 -24.37 -30.12 -21.32
CA HIS A 662 -24.51 -29.44 -22.59
C HIS A 662 -23.15 -28.98 -23.13
N TRP A 663 -23.00 -28.91 -24.45
CA TRP A 663 -21.74 -28.47 -25.04
C TRP A 663 -21.95 -27.71 -26.34
N ILE A 664 -20.94 -26.89 -26.67
CA ILE A 664 -20.80 -26.17 -27.92
C ILE A 664 -19.35 -26.29 -28.40
N ASP A 665 -19.14 -26.53 -29.67
CA ASP A 665 -17.85 -26.68 -30.31
C ASP A 665 -17.52 -25.47 -31.15
N LEU A 666 -16.30 -24.98 -30.98
CA LEU A 666 -15.74 -23.87 -31.74
C LEU A 666 -14.64 -24.36 -32.67
N LYS A 667 -14.62 -23.78 -33.86
CA LYS A 667 -13.48 -23.81 -34.78
C LYS A 667 -12.61 -22.58 -34.47
N ILE A 668 -11.32 -22.78 -34.23
CA ILE A 668 -10.35 -21.72 -33.92
C ILE A 668 -9.66 -21.30 -35.22
N GLY A 669 -9.68 -20.00 -35.52
CA GLY A 669 -9.22 -19.47 -36.79
C GLY A 669 -9.94 -20.11 -37.98
N ASP A 670 -9.20 -20.48 -39.01
CA ASP A 670 -9.74 -21.20 -40.17
C ASP A 670 -9.83 -22.73 -39.93
N GLY A 671 -9.33 -23.22 -38.81
CA GLY A 671 -9.31 -24.66 -38.46
C GLY A 671 -8.19 -25.46 -39.12
N SER A 672 -7.32 -24.82 -39.90
CA SER A 672 -6.22 -25.48 -40.60
C SER A 672 -4.96 -25.65 -39.77
N ALA A 673 -4.73 -24.76 -38.79
CA ALA A 673 -3.59 -24.78 -37.86
C ALA A 673 -4.04 -25.05 -36.43
N ALA A 674 -3.20 -25.74 -35.67
CA ALA A 674 -3.39 -25.85 -34.23
C ALA A 674 -2.81 -24.63 -33.53
N TYR A 675 -3.56 -24.10 -32.59
CA TYR A 675 -3.18 -22.92 -31.80
C TYR A 675 -2.95 -23.32 -30.35
N ASP A 676 -1.98 -22.65 -29.72
CA ASP A 676 -1.76 -22.76 -28.30
C ASP A 676 -2.75 -21.86 -27.56
N VAL A 677 -3.80 -22.49 -27.05
CA VAL A 677 -4.89 -21.82 -26.35
C VAL A 677 -4.47 -21.53 -24.92
N CYS A 678 -4.62 -20.28 -24.49
CA CYS A 678 -4.27 -19.82 -23.17
C CYS A 678 -5.45 -19.31 -22.33
N ALA A 679 -6.56 -18.95 -22.98
CA ALA A 679 -7.83 -18.71 -22.29
C ALA A 679 -9.02 -18.93 -23.21
N VAL A 680 -10.14 -19.29 -22.58
CA VAL A 680 -11.48 -19.23 -23.18
C VAL A 680 -12.21 -18.04 -22.57
N THR A 681 -12.67 -17.14 -23.41
CA THR A 681 -13.49 -16.01 -22.96
C THR A 681 -14.95 -16.45 -22.95
N TYR A 682 -15.61 -16.31 -21.83
CA TYR A 682 -17.01 -16.66 -21.65
C TYR A 682 -17.81 -15.43 -21.23
N THR A 683 -18.83 -15.08 -21.99
CA THR A 683 -19.83 -14.08 -21.66
C THR A 683 -21.15 -14.77 -21.39
N PRO A 684 -21.65 -14.74 -20.17
CA PRO A 684 -22.93 -15.32 -19.83
C PRO A 684 -24.10 -14.54 -20.44
N ARG A 685 -25.21 -15.20 -20.67
CA ARG A 685 -26.47 -14.53 -21.05
C ARG A 685 -26.79 -13.39 -20.07
N ALA A 686 -27.09 -12.21 -20.60
CA ALA A 686 -27.47 -11.04 -19.82
C ALA A 686 -28.86 -11.18 -19.19
N GLY A 687 -29.13 -10.37 -18.16
CA GLY A 687 -30.42 -10.30 -17.47
C GLY A 687 -30.41 -10.87 -16.07
N ASN A 688 -31.56 -10.79 -15.40
CA ASN A 688 -31.79 -11.28 -14.04
C ASN A 688 -33.01 -12.20 -14.01
N GLY A 689 -33.06 -13.15 -13.05
CA GLY A 689 -34.14 -14.09 -12.90
C GLY A 689 -34.27 -15.02 -14.12
N PRO A 690 -35.49 -15.35 -14.60
CA PRO A 690 -35.69 -16.27 -15.70
C PRO A 690 -34.99 -15.86 -17.00
N LYS A 691 -34.70 -14.59 -17.20
CA LYS A 691 -34.01 -14.06 -18.39
C LYS A 691 -32.50 -14.37 -18.40
N ALA A 692 -31.95 -14.87 -17.31
CA ALA A 692 -30.55 -15.27 -17.20
C ALA A 692 -30.38 -16.79 -17.04
N SER A 693 -31.41 -17.58 -17.44
CA SER A 693 -31.39 -19.03 -17.32
C SER A 693 -30.24 -19.67 -18.11
N GLY A 694 -29.68 -20.74 -17.58
CA GLY A 694 -28.66 -21.54 -18.25
C GLY A 694 -27.24 -21.00 -18.21
N ARG A 695 -26.93 -20.01 -17.35
CA ARG A 695 -25.53 -19.62 -17.15
C ARG A 695 -24.71 -20.80 -16.64
N ALA A 696 -23.62 -21.11 -17.32
CA ALA A 696 -22.77 -22.23 -16.95
C ALA A 696 -22.15 -22.04 -15.56
N LYS A 697 -22.10 -23.12 -14.76
CA LYS A 697 -21.43 -23.15 -13.45
C LYS A 697 -20.22 -24.05 -13.50
N ASP A 698 -20.41 -25.37 -13.57
CA ASP A 698 -19.30 -26.31 -13.65
C ASP A 698 -19.03 -26.60 -15.13
N VAL A 699 -17.81 -26.31 -15.56
CA VAL A 699 -17.41 -26.39 -16.98
C VAL A 699 -16.18 -27.26 -17.18
N GLN A 700 -16.10 -27.84 -18.36
CA GLN A 700 -14.98 -28.62 -18.85
C GLN A 700 -14.60 -28.11 -20.24
N ILE A 701 -13.30 -27.96 -20.49
CA ILE A 701 -12.75 -27.52 -21.77
C ILE A 701 -11.99 -28.69 -22.40
N TYR A 702 -12.25 -28.94 -23.67
CA TYR A 702 -11.51 -29.91 -24.48
C TYR A 702 -10.92 -29.21 -25.69
N LEU A 703 -9.73 -29.65 -26.12
CA LEU A 703 -9.04 -29.17 -27.31
C LEU A 703 -8.70 -30.36 -28.19
N ALA A 704 -8.83 -30.18 -29.49
CA ALA A 704 -8.49 -31.20 -30.50
C ALA A 704 -7.95 -30.55 -31.78
N GLY A 705 -7.16 -31.31 -32.56
CA GLY A 705 -6.65 -30.87 -33.84
C GLY A 705 -7.68 -30.97 -35.00
N SER A 706 -8.86 -31.51 -34.73
CA SER A 706 -9.96 -31.60 -35.72
C SER A 706 -11.32 -31.68 -35.04
N LEU A 707 -12.39 -31.34 -35.74
CA LEU A 707 -13.75 -31.49 -35.19
C LEU A 707 -14.06 -32.95 -34.85
N ASP A 708 -13.59 -33.89 -35.68
CA ASP A 708 -13.75 -35.33 -35.43
C ASP A 708 -13.01 -35.76 -34.13
N GLY A 709 -11.91 -35.12 -33.80
CA GLY A 709 -11.19 -35.35 -32.56
C GLY A 709 -11.95 -34.95 -31.30
N LEU A 710 -12.98 -34.11 -31.40
CA LEU A 710 -13.90 -33.79 -30.29
C LEU A 710 -15.04 -34.81 -30.14
N LYS A 711 -15.31 -35.64 -31.20
CA LYS A 711 -16.33 -36.69 -31.13
C LYS A 711 -15.94 -37.72 -30.08
N GLY A 712 -16.88 -38.05 -29.19
CA GLY A 712 -16.62 -38.93 -28.06
C GLY A 712 -15.91 -38.31 -26.86
N GLN A 713 -15.48 -37.06 -26.97
CA GLN A 713 -14.93 -36.32 -25.81
C GLN A 713 -16.06 -35.59 -25.09
N GLY A 714 -16.50 -36.15 -23.96
CA GLY A 714 -17.56 -35.54 -23.18
C GLY A 714 -18.94 -35.53 -23.82
N ASP A 715 -19.18 -36.40 -24.83
CA ASP A 715 -20.50 -36.56 -25.45
C ASP A 715 -21.52 -37.10 -24.45
N ASN A 716 -22.76 -36.66 -24.64
CA ASN A 716 -23.85 -36.95 -23.71
C ASN A 716 -24.31 -38.39 -23.79
N LYS A 717 -23.77 -39.28 -22.99
CA LYS A 717 -24.42 -40.49 -22.63
C LYS A 717 -24.50 -40.57 -21.13
N ALA A 718 -25.64 -41.00 -20.60
CA ALA A 718 -25.93 -41.12 -19.17
C ALA A 718 -24.93 -42.00 -18.42
N ASP A 719 -24.10 -42.73 -19.08
CA ASP A 719 -23.04 -43.58 -18.56
C ASP A 719 -21.68 -42.89 -18.54
N ALA A 720 -21.67 -41.65 -18.09
CA ALA A 720 -20.51 -40.73 -18.10
C ALA A 720 -19.33 -41.20 -17.26
N LYS A 721 -18.67 -42.24 -17.63
CA LYS A 721 -17.21 -42.28 -17.56
C LYS A 721 -16.75 -41.27 -18.58
N ALA A 722 -16.09 -40.18 -18.14
CA ALA A 722 -15.56 -39.14 -19.00
C ALA A 722 -14.82 -39.75 -20.18
N GLN A 723 -15.42 -39.70 -21.35
CA GLN A 723 -14.76 -40.11 -22.58
C GLN A 723 -13.88 -38.92 -22.99
N GLY A 724 -12.58 -39.08 -22.90
CA GLY A 724 -11.58 -38.05 -23.12
C GLY A 724 -11.13 -37.33 -21.85
N ASN A 725 -9.98 -36.70 -21.93
CA ASN A 725 -9.41 -35.91 -20.85
C ASN A 725 -9.64 -34.43 -21.15
N PRO A 726 -10.51 -33.72 -20.41
CA PRO A 726 -10.58 -32.27 -20.51
C PRO A 726 -9.23 -31.64 -20.17
N VAL A 727 -8.85 -30.61 -20.92
CA VAL A 727 -7.64 -29.82 -20.58
C VAL A 727 -7.86 -28.94 -19.37
N LEU A 728 -9.13 -28.66 -19.03
CA LEU A 728 -9.53 -27.92 -17.83
C LEU A 728 -10.87 -28.42 -17.29
N VAL A 729 -10.98 -28.50 -15.96
CA VAL A 729 -12.24 -28.64 -15.22
C VAL A 729 -12.27 -27.51 -14.19
N THR A 730 -13.32 -26.69 -14.20
CA THR A 730 -13.42 -25.54 -13.29
C THR A 730 -14.87 -25.18 -12.97
N THR A 731 -15.06 -24.39 -11.90
CA THR A 731 -16.35 -23.83 -11.51
C THR A 731 -16.32 -22.32 -11.72
N LEU A 732 -17.28 -21.79 -12.47
CA LEU A 732 -17.40 -20.37 -12.75
C LEU A 732 -18.18 -19.65 -11.67
N ALA A 733 -17.77 -18.44 -11.33
CA ALA A 733 -18.54 -17.54 -10.48
C ALA A 733 -19.78 -17.02 -11.24
N ASN A 734 -20.88 -16.76 -10.52
CA ASN A 734 -22.06 -16.13 -11.11
C ASN A 734 -21.86 -14.64 -11.29
N THR A 735 -21.16 -14.26 -12.35
CA THR A 735 -20.89 -12.84 -12.69
C THR A 735 -21.64 -12.47 -13.99
N PRO A 736 -22.21 -11.27 -14.11
CA PRO A 736 -22.92 -10.84 -15.30
C PRO A 736 -21.98 -10.41 -16.44
N GLY A 737 -20.68 -10.30 -16.20
CA GLY A 737 -19.69 -9.83 -17.16
C GLY A 737 -18.91 -10.97 -17.84
N THR A 738 -18.16 -10.59 -18.86
CA THR A 738 -17.23 -11.49 -19.55
C THR A 738 -16.10 -11.90 -18.60
N VAL A 739 -15.78 -13.19 -18.58
CA VAL A 739 -14.66 -13.74 -17.83
C VAL A 739 -13.70 -14.47 -18.77
N ASP A 740 -12.41 -14.32 -18.52
CA ASP A 740 -11.38 -15.15 -19.15
C ASP A 740 -11.12 -16.36 -18.25
N ILE A 741 -11.30 -17.54 -18.82
CA ILE A 741 -11.07 -18.83 -18.15
C ILE A 741 -9.67 -19.30 -18.60
N PRO A 742 -8.65 -19.25 -17.70
CA PRO A 742 -7.32 -19.71 -18.05
C PRO A 742 -7.33 -21.18 -18.44
N VAL A 743 -6.71 -21.50 -19.55
CA VAL A 743 -6.57 -22.88 -20.03
C VAL A 743 -5.22 -23.04 -20.72
N VAL A 744 -4.63 -24.20 -20.65
CA VAL A 744 -3.40 -24.51 -21.38
C VAL A 744 -3.61 -25.75 -22.22
N GLY A 745 -3.47 -25.61 -23.51
CA GLY A 745 -3.58 -26.72 -24.43
C GLY A 745 -3.39 -26.27 -25.88
N ASN A 746 -3.31 -27.24 -26.79
CA ASN A 746 -3.10 -27.00 -28.19
C ASN A 746 -4.24 -27.63 -29.00
N GLY A 747 -4.77 -26.90 -29.99
CA GLY A 747 -5.81 -27.42 -30.86
C GLY A 747 -6.32 -26.41 -31.88
N SER A 748 -6.98 -26.92 -32.93
CA SER A 748 -7.71 -26.15 -33.92
C SER A 748 -9.20 -26.08 -33.62
N TYR A 749 -9.67 -26.88 -32.68
CA TYR A 749 -11.06 -26.96 -32.24
C TYR A 749 -11.14 -27.05 -30.74
N LEU A 750 -12.19 -26.44 -30.19
CA LEU A 750 -12.45 -26.35 -28.73
C LEU A 750 -13.88 -26.79 -28.45
N ARG A 751 -14.09 -27.60 -27.41
CA ARG A 751 -15.41 -27.85 -26.84
C ARG A 751 -15.52 -27.15 -25.52
N PHE A 752 -16.53 -26.32 -25.38
CA PHE A 752 -16.97 -25.74 -24.11
C PHE A 752 -18.17 -26.56 -23.61
N ARG A 753 -17.99 -27.28 -22.52
CA ARG A 753 -18.98 -28.19 -21.96
C ARG A 753 -19.36 -27.77 -20.56
N GLY A 754 -20.66 -27.49 -20.35
CA GLY A 754 -21.22 -27.27 -19.02
C GLY A 754 -21.82 -28.56 -18.45
N THR A 755 -21.66 -28.77 -17.14
CA THR A 755 -22.24 -29.89 -16.42
C THR A 755 -23.28 -29.46 -15.41
N SER A 756 -23.38 -28.17 -15.13
CA SER A 756 -24.40 -27.55 -14.27
C SER A 756 -24.58 -26.08 -14.61
N ALA A 757 -25.70 -25.50 -14.18
CA ALA A 757 -25.96 -24.05 -14.24
C ALA A 757 -25.87 -23.38 -12.86
N GLN A 758 -25.82 -22.05 -12.86
CA GLN A 758 -25.87 -21.23 -11.65
C GLN A 758 -27.27 -21.35 -10.99
N ASP A 759 -27.32 -21.65 -9.70
CA ASP A 759 -28.56 -22.02 -8.98
C ASP A 759 -29.58 -20.89 -8.79
N ASP A 760 -29.20 -19.63 -9.05
CA ASP A 760 -30.04 -18.48 -8.74
C ASP A 760 -31.11 -18.16 -9.79
N VAL A 761 -31.18 -18.96 -10.83
CA VAL A 761 -32.04 -18.66 -11.97
C VAL A 761 -33.14 -19.69 -12.11
N ALA A 762 -34.28 -19.36 -11.51
CA ALA A 762 -35.55 -20.06 -11.61
C ALA A 762 -35.46 -21.60 -11.50
N LYS A 763 -35.86 -22.12 -10.37
CA LYS A 763 -35.95 -23.57 -10.01
C LYS A 763 -36.62 -24.46 -11.07
N THR A 764 -37.11 -23.92 -12.16
CA THR A 764 -37.85 -24.61 -13.22
C THR A 764 -37.09 -24.85 -14.53
N LEU A 765 -35.88 -24.25 -14.70
CA LEU A 765 -35.13 -24.32 -15.94
C LEU A 765 -33.66 -24.70 -15.69
N THR A 766 -33.40 -25.66 -14.85
CA THR A 766 -32.07 -26.10 -14.42
C THR A 766 -31.33 -26.97 -15.43
N ASP A 767 -32.03 -27.49 -16.44
CA ASP A 767 -31.50 -28.47 -17.39
C ASP A 767 -31.15 -27.82 -18.76
N VAL A 768 -30.80 -26.57 -18.77
CA VAL A 768 -30.42 -25.83 -20.00
C VAL A 768 -29.12 -25.07 -19.83
N MET A 769 -28.44 -24.82 -20.91
CA MET A 769 -27.24 -23.97 -20.96
C MET A 769 -27.44 -22.84 -21.96
N SER A 770 -27.00 -21.65 -21.62
CA SER A 770 -26.99 -20.49 -22.52
C SER A 770 -25.64 -19.77 -22.45
N VAL A 771 -25.19 -19.29 -23.61
CA VAL A 771 -23.91 -18.58 -23.79
C VAL A 771 -24.13 -17.40 -24.71
N ALA A 772 -23.86 -16.19 -24.23
CA ALA A 772 -23.95 -15.01 -25.07
C ALA A 772 -22.74 -14.93 -26.01
N GLU A 773 -21.52 -15.03 -25.49
CA GLU A 773 -20.32 -15.02 -26.31
C GLU A 773 -19.27 -16.00 -25.80
N LEU A 774 -18.63 -16.70 -26.72
CA LEU A 774 -17.41 -17.46 -26.51
C LEU A 774 -16.29 -16.90 -27.38
N GLY A 775 -15.11 -16.82 -26.82
CA GLY A 775 -13.91 -16.45 -27.55
C GLY A 775 -12.74 -17.31 -27.13
N VAL A 776 -11.72 -17.31 -27.94
CA VAL A 776 -10.48 -18.04 -27.68
C VAL A 776 -9.33 -17.03 -27.70
N ARG A 777 -8.49 -17.09 -26.69
CA ARG A 777 -7.22 -16.36 -26.68
C ARG A 777 -6.08 -17.33 -26.86
N ILE A 778 -5.12 -16.92 -27.66
CA ILE A 778 -3.96 -17.73 -27.98
C ILE A 778 -2.69 -17.04 -27.48
N GLY A 779 -1.71 -17.83 -27.06
CA GLY A 779 -0.46 -17.29 -26.52
C GLY A 779 0.41 -16.66 -27.61
N ARG A 780 0.33 -17.15 -28.85
CA ARG A 780 1.03 -16.62 -30.02
C ARG A 780 0.16 -16.78 -31.27
N SER A 781 0.13 -15.76 -32.12
CA SER A 781 -0.25 -15.94 -33.52
C SER A 781 0.98 -16.38 -34.30
N ASN A 782 0.92 -17.51 -35.00
CA ASN A 782 1.92 -17.87 -36.00
C ASN A 782 1.86 -16.92 -37.19
#